data_c6e2c30acda146a7bf9326ad62acdbe0
#
_entry.id   c6e2c30acda146a7bf9326ad62acdbe0
#
_cell.length_a   1.000
_cell.length_b   1.000
_cell.length_c   1.000
_cell.angle_alpha   90.00
_cell.angle_beta   90.00
_cell.angle_gamma   90.00
#
_symmetry.space_group_name_H-M   'P 1'
#
loop_
_entity.id
_entity.type
_entity.pdbx_description
1 polymer ?
#
loop_
_entity_poly.entity_id
_entity_poly.type
_entity_poly.pdbx_seq_one_letter_code
_entity_poly.pdbx_strand_id
1 'polypeptide(L)'
;VPDLFGEIEPGVAEVVPFDGGARAYSYSVPAGLKDVLQVGQLVRVPLGGRTSIGVVWKYPAEAPPSAKLRSVISLEHEQPVMTPDCCKLAEWMAGYYGCGLNSVLETVLPAAIRKGVRPVLRRLLTLIAPPEAEALAKLRKKAPRQAQVIDYLSGLKEPADRSKMVDGLGVAQQAVDALIKAGTVKEDTSVLWRVAYNDPYAEGETIASAGHTLNPEQVAAVDSVTKTLDSKAFRAHLLHGVTGSGKTEVYVALIRKVVAEGGSAIFLVPEVALTPQTVGRLRSRLADLGAKVVVWHSHLSAGERFDAWMAMSLGQARVVVGARSAVFAPLPNLRLIVVDEEHEPSFKQGETPMYHGRDVAVMRASVLGAACVLGSATPSLETWKNATAGRYALDVMTKRVDDRPMPAFRIVDMRREVLHSKGQHILSRELTDGIRARLERREQTILFLNRRGHSRSLVCPDCGEAVQCKRCSVSLTLHRTDDTARCHLCNHQERAPVLCPSCRSPKVRWKGYGTQKVEETIAQLFPRARVARIDADTMGKKDLFRKVLSDFRAGKYDMLLGTQMIAKGLDFPRVTLVGIIDADLSLQLPDFRAAERTFQLLTQVAGRAGRGDLEGVVVVQSFQPASDPIQFAKRLDFHGFAAAELEKRAEFGYPPDRHLVRHVFRGRNAEKVNFVADAWVKELERLHPGLCEIRGPAPCPFEKVQDQHRVHIWYLVTGVKSLLAAILPLRAKILGDDDVIDVIDVDAQDCA
;
A
#
# COMPACT_ATOMS: atom_id res chain seq x y z
N VAL A 1 24.63 -21.17 0.00
CA VAL A 1 23.24 -21.67 0.05
C VAL A 1 23.27 -22.99 -0.67
N PRO A 2 22.95 -24.13 -0.02
CA PRO A 2 22.82 -25.37 -0.75
C PRO A 2 21.70 -25.22 -1.79
N ASP A 3 21.96 -25.75 -2.97
CA ASP A 3 21.09 -25.76 -4.14
C ASP A 3 19.68 -26.20 -3.76
N LEU A 4 18.74 -25.24 -3.71
CA LEU A 4 17.33 -25.49 -3.38
C LEU A 4 16.56 -26.13 -4.57
N PHE A 5 17.24 -26.26 -5.68
CA PHE A 5 16.75 -26.90 -6.91
C PHE A 5 17.82 -27.91 -7.31
N GLY A 6 17.60 -29.19 -7.00
CA GLY A 6 18.53 -30.29 -7.33
C GLY A 6 19.03 -30.22 -8.77
N GLU A 7 20.20 -30.79 -9.07
CA GLU A 7 20.76 -30.89 -10.41
C GLU A 7 19.72 -31.45 -11.38
N ILE A 8 19.28 -30.62 -12.32
CA ILE A 8 18.16 -30.90 -13.20
C ILE A 8 18.69 -31.15 -14.59
N GLU A 9 18.42 -32.31 -15.14
CA GLU A 9 18.51 -32.47 -16.58
C GLU A 9 17.47 -31.56 -17.27
N PRO A 10 17.87 -30.54 -18.01
CA PRO A 10 16.93 -29.53 -18.53
C PRO A 10 16.20 -30.03 -19.77
N GLY A 11 15.46 -31.11 -19.64
CA GLY A 11 14.63 -31.65 -20.72
C GLY A 11 13.21 -31.04 -20.77
N VAL A 12 12.67 -30.71 -19.61
CA VAL A 12 11.31 -30.19 -19.46
C VAL A 12 11.29 -29.02 -18.48
N ALA A 13 10.51 -27.99 -18.79
CA ALA A 13 10.22 -26.87 -17.91
C ALA A 13 8.72 -26.70 -17.70
N GLU A 14 8.28 -26.46 -16.49
CA GLU A 14 6.93 -25.98 -16.22
C GLU A 14 6.89 -24.46 -16.40
N VAL A 15 5.93 -24.00 -17.20
CA VAL A 15 5.71 -22.57 -17.49
C VAL A 15 4.28 -22.21 -17.11
N VAL A 16 4.09 -21.06 -16.47
CA VAL A 16 2.78 -20.44 -16.20
C VAL A 16 2.53 -19.36 -17.26
N PRO A 17 1.72 -19.64 -18.29
CA PRO A 17 1.37 -18.63 -19.29
C PRO A 17 0.41 -17.60 -18.70
N PHE A 18 0.54 -16.32 -19.05
CA PHE A 18 -0.39 -15.28 -18.56
C PHE A 18 -1.82 -15.46 -19.08
N ASP A 19 -1.98 -15.98 -20.31
CA ASP A 19 -3.29 -16.22 -20.92
C ASP A 19 -3.79 -17.67 -20.73
N GLY A 20 -3.12 -18.48 -19.91
CA GLY A 20 -3.30 -19.94 -19.86
C GLY A 20 -4.17 -20.49 -18.74
N GLY A 21 -4.89 -19.64 -18.01
CA GLY A 21 -5.65 -20.07 -16.84
C GLY A 21 -4.76 -20.31 -15.60
N ALA A 22 -5.30 -21.00 -14.60
CA ALA A 22 -4.72 -21.06 -13.24
C ALA A 22 -3.55 -22.05 -13.07
N ARG A 23 -3.06 -22.69 -14.14
CA ARG A 23 -2.14 -23.85 -14.02
C ARG A 23 -0.80 -23.60 -14.73
N ALA A 24 0.25 -24.27 -14.25
CA ALA A 24 1.48 -24.45 -14.99
C ALA A 24 1.30 -25.57 -16.05
N TYR A 25 2.01 -25.45 -17.16
CA TYR A 25 2.04 -26.42 -18.24
C TYR A 25 3.48 -26.85 -18.51
N SER A 26 3.68 -28.14 -18.83
CA SER A 26 5.00 -28.70 -19.14
C SER A 26 5.35 -28.46 -20.61
N TYR A 27 6.56 -27.99 -20.85
CA TYR A 27 7.13 -27.75 -22.19
C TYR A 27 8.51 -28.37 -22.30
N SER A 28 8.85 -28.92 -23.47
CA SER A 28 10.23 -29.33 -23.74
C SER A 28 11.15 -28.10 -23.91
N VAL A 29 12.37 -28.22 -23.41
CA VAL A 29 13.39 -27.15 -23.52
C VAL A 29 14.28 -27.46 -24.71
N PRO A 30 14.35 -26.56 -25.74
CA PRO A 30 15.24 -26.74 -26.90
C PRO A 30 16.71 -26.80 -26.45
N ALA A 31 17.54 -27.53 -27.19
CA ALA A 31 18.96 -27.67 -26.88
C ALA A 31 19.70 -26.34 -26.71
N GLY A 32 19.35 -25.33 -27.52
CA GLY A 32 19.97 -23.99 -27.44
C GLY A 32 19.53 -23.15 -26.21
N LEU A 33 18.55 -23.61 -25.42
CA LEU A 33 18.09 -22.93 -24.22
C LEU A 33 18.40 -23.71 -22.93
N LYS A 34 18.94 -24.93 -23.03
CA LYS A 34 19.15 -25.81 -21.87
C LYS A 34 20.04 -25.19 -20.79
N ASP A 35 21.13 -24.53 -21.22
CA ASP A 35 22.13 -23.96 -20.28
C ASP A 35 21.83 -22.50 -19.88
N VAL A 36 20.80 -21.90 -20.48
CA VAL A 36 20.48 -20.47 -20.30
C VAL A 36 19.17 -20.26 -19.56
N LEU A 37 18.24 -21.24 -19.67
CA LEU A 37 16.91 -21.12 -19.11
C LEU A 37 16.94 -21.25 -17.57
N GLN A 38 16.33 -20.28 -16.90
CA GLN A 38 16.28 -20.21 -15.43
C GLN A 38 14.85 -19.97 -14.93
N VAL A 39 14.55 -20.45 -13.73
CA VAL A 39 13.30 -20.14 -13.03
C VAL A 39 13.15 -18.63 -12.87
N GLY A 40 11.95 -18.13 -13.12
CA GLY A 40 11.64 -16.70 -13.06
C GLY A 40 11.90 -15.94 -14.37
N GLN A 41 12.44 -16.59 -15.43
CA GLN A 41 12.57 -15.95 -16.73
C GLN A 41 11.24 -15.96 -17.51
N LEU A 42 11.10 -14.98 -18.42
CA LEU A 42 9.98 -14.92 -19.35
C LEU A 42 10.31 -15.67 -20.63
N VAL A 43 9.40 -16.56 -21.02
CA VAL A 43 9.50 -17.34 -22.25
C VAL A 43 8.23 -17.21 -23.07
N ARG A 44 8.38 -17.39 -24.39
CA ARG A 44 7.27 -17.54 -25.31
C ARG A 44 6.98 -19.02 -25.53
N VAL A 45 5.72 -19.39 -25.33
CA VAL A 45 5.28 -20.78 -25.43
C VAL A 45 4.04 -20.90 -26.30
N PRO A 46 3.83 -22.05 -26.96
CA PRO A 46 2.58 -22.32 -27.68
C PRO A 46 1.47 -22.70 -26.68
N LEU A 47 0.32 -22.04 -26.79
CA LEU A 47 -0.85 -22.27 -25.96
C LEU A 47 -2.11 -22.41 -26.83
N GLY A 48 -2.69 -23.61 -26.93
CA GLY A 48 -3.78 -23.86 -27.87
C GLY A 48 -3.33 -23.60 -29.33
N GLY A 49 -4.05 -22.78 -30.07
CA GLY A 49 -3.73 -22.37 -31.44
C GLY A 49 -2.92 -21.08 -31.54
N ARG A 50 -2.46 -20.49 -30.42
CA ARG A 50 -1.74 -19.20 -30.35
C ARG A 50 -0.46 -19.32 -29.53
N THR A 51 0.32 -18.25 -29.49
CA THR A 51 1.48 -18.14 -28.62
C THR A 51 1.17 -17.23 -27.44
N SER A 52 1.69 -17.56 -26.26
CA SER A 52 1.57 -16.75 -25.04
C SER A 52 2.95 -16.52 -24.42
N ILE A 53 3.09 -15.43 -23.66
CA ILE A 53 4.25 -15.23 -22.79
C ILE A 53 3.91 -15.84 -21.42
N GLY A 54 4.90 -16.50 -20.79
CA GLY A 54 4.75 -17.08 -19.49
C GLY A 54 6.05 -17.02 -18.69
N VAL A 55 5.96 -17.36 -17.42
CA VAL A 55 7.10 -17.42 -16.49
C VAL A 55 7.54 -18.87 -16.36
N VAL A 56 8.84 -19.13 -16.48
CA VAL A 56 9.43 -20.44 -16.13
C VAL A 56 9.29 -20.61 -14.63
N TRP A 57 8.54 -21.65 -14.23
CA TRP A 57 8.11 -21.82 -12.86
C TRP A 57 8.99 -22.77 -12.07
N LYS A 58 9.20 -23.94 -12.61
CA LYS A 58 10.10 -24.96 -12.05
C LYS A 58 10.47 -25.98 -13.13
N TYR A 59 11.42 -26.82 -12.80
CA TYR A 59 11.78 -27.97 -13.58
C TYR A 59 11.24 -29.23 -12.88
N PRO A 60 10.39 -30.03 -13.51
CA PRO A 60 9.92 -31.27 -12.91
C PRO A 60 11.04 -32.31 -12.87
N ALA A 61 11.09 -33.09 -11.79
CA ALA A 61 12.07 -34.16 -11.63
C ALA A 61 11.93 -35.26 -12.71
N GLU A 62 10.71 -35.45 -13.22
CA GLU A 62 10.40 -36.43 -14.29
C GLU A 62 9.49 -35.77 -15.33
N ALA A 63 9.72 -36.07 -16.60
CA ALA A 63 8.80 -35.68 -17.67
C ALA A 63 7.47 -36.42 -17.49
N PRO A 64 6.30 -35.76 -17.69
CA PRO A 64 5.04 -36.44 -17.61
C PRO A 64 5.00 -37.60 -18.63
N PRO A 65 4.65 -38.83 -18.21
CA PRO A 65 4.65 -39.99 -19.07
C PRO A 65 3.64 -39.78 -20.22
N SER A 66 4.05 -40.01 -21.45
CA SER A 66 3.21 -40.11 -22.65
C SER A 66 2.71 -38.82 -23.35
N ALA A 67 3.09 -37.60 -22.96
CA ALA A 67 2.64 -36.42 -23.67
C ALA A 67 3.67 -35.97 -24.73
N LYS A 68 3.21 -35.74 -25.98
CA LYS A 68 3.96 -34.95 -26.95
C LYS A 68 4.07 -33.52 -26.45
N LEU A 69 5.15 -33.22 -25.69
CA LEU A 69 5.38 -31.88 -25.16
C LEU A 69 5.65 -30.90 -26.31
N ARG A 70 4.97 -29.78 -26.28
CA ARG A 70 5.32 -28.64 -27.15
C ARG A 70 6.57 -27.98 -26.61
N SER A 71 7.38 -27.38 -27.51
CA SER A 71 8.64 -26.79 -27.14
C SER A 71 8.48 -25.31 -26.75
N VAL A 72 9.32 -24.82 -25.83
CA VAL A 72 9.55 -23.38 -25.61
C VAL A 72 10.02 -22.78 -26.93
N ILE A 73 9.41 -21.66 -27.34
CA ILE A 73 9.72 -21.02 -28.66
C ILE A 73 10.95 -20.12 -28.54
N SER A 74 10.96 -19.23 -27.53
CA SER A 74 12.05 -18.27 -27.33
C SER A 74 12.09 -17.76 -25.90
N LEU A 75 13.25 -17.25 -25.52
CA LEU A 75 13.46 -16.46 -24.32
C LEU A 75 13.10 -15.00 -24.62
N GLU A 76 12.31 -14.34 -23.76
CA GLU A 76 11.91 -12.94 -23.91
C GLU A 76 12.90 -11.98 -23.23
N HIS A 77 13.51 -12.40 -22.11
CA HIS A 77 14.53 -11.67 -21.38
C HIS A 77 15.62 -12.63 -20.91
N GLU A 78 16.88 -12.25 -21.08
CA GLU A 78 18.03 -13.05 -20.66
C GLU A 78 18.08 -13.22 -19.14
N GLN A 79 17.66 -12.20 -18.39
CA GLN A 79 17.67 -12.22 -16.93
C GLN A 79 16.31 -12.61 -16.37
N PRO A 80 16.26 -13.34 -15.24
CA PRO A 80 15.02 -13.60 -14.53
C PRO A 80 14.34 -12.29 -14.10
N VAL A 81 13.03 -12.21 -14.34
CA VAL A 81 12.19 -11.09 -13.92
C VAL A 81 11.55 -11.32 -12.56
N MET A 82 11.63 -12.54 -12.04
CA MET A 82 11.18 -12.93 -10.71
C MET A 82 12.33 -13.66 -9.98
N THR A 83 12.47 -13.35 -8.70
CA THR A 83 13.38 -14.08 -7.81
C THR A 83 12.73 -15.37 -7.30
N PRO A 84 13.51 -16.39 -6.89
CA PRO A 84 12.94 -17.66 -6.39
C PRO A 84 12.01 -17.50 -5.18
N ASP A 85 12.28 -16.53 -4.29
CA ASP A 85 11.41 -16.19 -3.18
C ASP A 85 10.06 -15.62 -3.64
N CYS A 86 10.05 -14.81 -4.71
CA CYS A 86 8.81 -14.31 -5.32
C CYS A 86 7.98 -15.43 -5.95
N CYS A 87 8.60 -16.47 -6.50
CA CYS A 87 7.88 -17.65 -6.99
C CYS A 87 7.19 -18.40 -5.84
N LYS A 88 7.93 -18.70 -4.76
CA LYS A 88 7.36 -19.32 -3.55
C LYS A 88 6.27 -18.49 -2.91
N LEU A 89 6.47 -17.17 -2.86
CA LEU A 89 5.48 -16.22 -2.36
C LEU A 89 4.20 -16.26 -3.20
N ALA A 90 4.32 -16.34 -4.53
CA ALA A 90 3.16 -16.41 -5.42
C ALA A 90 2.37 -17.71 -5.25
N GLU A 91 3.04 -18.86 -5.03
CA GLU A 91 2.37 -20.12 -4.69
C GLU A 91 1.61 -20.00 -3.36
N TRP A 92 2.25 -19.44 -2.35
CA TRP A 92 1.59 -19.22 -1.06
C TRP A 92 0.38 -18.29 -1.21
N MET A 93 0.53 -17.20 -1.96
CA MET A 93 -0.58 -16.25 -2.19
C MET A 93 -1.76 -16.93 -2.91
N ALA A 94 -1.51 -17.72 -3.95
CA ALA A 94 -2.55 -18.43 -4.64
C ALA A 94 -3.33 -19.38 -3.70
N GLY A 95 -2.59 -20.12 -2.86
CA GLY A 95 -3.17 -21.04 -1.88
C GLY A 95 -3.88 -20.33 -0.73
N TYR A 96 -3.32 -19.23 -0.21
CA TYR A 96 -3.88 -18.51 0.95
C TYR A 96 -5.08 -17.63 0.59
N TYR A 97 -5.05 -16.97 -0.59
CA TYR A 97 -6.14 -16.10 -1.04
C TYR A 97 -7.16 -16.83 -1.93
N GLY A 98 -7.00 -18.12 -2.18
CA GLY A 98 -7.96 -18.97 -2.91
C GLY A 98 -8.16 -18.54 -4.37
N CYS A 99 -7.12 -18.11 -5.05
CA CYS A 99 -7.18 -17.64 -6.43
C CYS A 99 -6.19 -18.36 -7.36
N GLY A 100 -6.35 -18.16 -8.65
CA GLY A 100 -5.46 -18.76 -9.65
C GLY A 100 -4.07 -18.16 -9.62
N LEU A 101 -3.05 -18.96 -9.91
CA LEU A 101 -1.65 -18.52 -9.95
C LEU A 101 -1.41 -17.43 -11.01
N ASN A 102 -2.12 -17.48 -12.15
CA ASN A 102 -2.08 -16.44 -13.18
C ASN A 102 -2.51 -15.08 -12.62
N SER A 103 -3.57 -15.02 -11.83
CA SER A 103 -4.06 -13.79 -11.18
C SER A 103 -3.03 -13.21 -10.21
N VAL A 104 -2.32 -14.09 -9.48
CA VAL A 104 -1.22 -13.68 -8.62
C VAL A 104 -0.05 -13.13 -9.45
N LEU A 105 0.35 -13.81 -10.53
CA LEU A 105 1.43 -13.35 -11.40
C LEU A 105 1.12 -12.01 -12.08
N GLU A 106 -0.15 -11.77 -12.44
CA GLU A 106 -0.59 -10.46 -12.94
C GLU A 106 -0.44 -9.34 -11.91
N THR A 107 -0.55 -9.68 -10.65
CA THR A 107 -0.37 -8.73 -9.54
C THR A 107 1.10 -8.53 -9.20
N VAL A 108 1.89 -9.59 -9.19
CA VAL A 108 3.32 -9.59 -8.85
C VAL A 108 4.13 -8.91 -9.94
N LEU A 109 3.89 -9.25 -11.22
CA LEU A 109 4.65 -8.73 -12.35
C LEU A 109 3.97 -7.52 -12.98
N PRO A 110 4.67 -6.40 -13.15
CA PRO A 110 4.15 -5.22 -13.84
C PRO A 110 3.70 -5.54 -15.28
N ALA A 111 2.62 -4.91 -15.72
CA ALA A 111 2.12 -5.09 -17.09
C ALA A 111 3.19 -4.78 -18.16
N ALA A 112 4.10 -3.84 -17.88
CA ALA A 112 5.22 -3.51 -18.76
C ALA A 112 6.15 -4.72 -18.99
N ILE A 113 6.43 -5.48 -17.92
CA ILE A 113 7.24 -6.71 -18.00
C ILE A 113 6.48 -7.81 -18.75
N ARG A 114 5.21 -8.06 -18.38
CA ARG A 114 4.36 -9.09 -19.01
C ARG A 114 4.13 -8.87 -20.51
N LYS A 115 4.09 -7.59 -20.95
CA LYS A 115 3.89 -7.21 -22.36
C LYS A 115 5.20 -7.13 -23.16
N GLY A 116 6.34 -7.48 -22.57
CA GLY A 116 7.63 -7.48 -23.24
C GLY A 116 8.11 -6.09 -23.67
N VAL A 117 7.85 -5.06 -22.85
CA VAL A 117 8.44 -3.73 -23.07
C VAL A 117 9.96 -3.87 -23.05
N ARG A 118 10.62 -3.28 -24.04
CA ARG A 118 12.07 -3.34 -24.18
C ARG A 118 12.74 -2.11 -23.57
N PRO A 119 13.99 -2.24 -23.08
CA PRO A 119 14.75 -1.10 -22.62
C PRO A 119 15.00 -0.11 -23.77
N VAL A 120 15.09 1.16 -23.46
CA VAL A 120 15.61 2.13 -24.40
C VAL A 120 17.12 1.97 -24.44
N LEU A 121 17.64 1.65 -25.62
CA LEU A 121 19.07 1.54 -25.83
C LEU A 121 19.62 2.88 -26.31
N ARG A 122 20.71 3.31 -25.72
CA ARG A 122 21.52 4.42 -26.19
C ARG A 122 22.84 3.88 -26.76
N ARG A 123 23.31 4.52 -27.80
CA ARG A 123 24.60 4.22 -28.39
C ARG A 123 25.63 5.19 -27.83
N LEU A 124 26.64 4.65 -27.21
CA LEU A 124 27.73 5.41 -26.61
C LEU A 124 28.96 5.34 -27.51
N LEU A 125 29.58 6.48 -27.73
CA LEU A 125 30.76 6.63 -28.55
C LEU A 125 31.98 6.90 -27.71
N THR A 126 33.03 6.13 -27.91
CA THR A 126 34.32 6.28 -27.27
C THR A 126 35.43 6.41 -28.33
N LEU A 127 36.30 7.37 -28.15
CA LEU A 127 37.48 7.49 -29.00
C LEU A 127 38.49 6.40 -28.59
N ILE A 128 38.90 5.53 -29.53
CA ILE A 128 39.84 4.44 -29.23
C ILE A 128 41.25 4.98 -29.00
N ALA A 129 41.72 5.83 -29.94
CA ALA A 129 42.98 6.55 -29.86
C ALA A 129 42.86 7.87 -30.61
N PRO A 130 43.30 8.99 -30.08
CA PRO A 130 43.34 10.23 -30.82
C PRO A 130 44.32 10.07 -32.00
N PRO A 131 43.92 10.44 -33.23
CA PRO A 131 44.83 10.39 -34.37
C PRO A 131 45.98 11.37 -34.18
N GLU A 132 47.14 11.07 -34.76
CA GLU A 132 48.30 11.96 -34.75
C GLU A 132 47.93 13.36 -35.30
N ALA A 133 48.60 14.38 -34.78
CA ALA A 133 48.28 15.79 -35.06
C ALA A 133 48.27 16.08 -36.57
N GLU A 134 49.17 15.45 -37.33
CA GLU A 134 49.29 15.59 -38.79
C GLU A 134 48.10 14.93 -39.54
N ALA A 135 47.65 13.75 -39.04
CA ALA A 135 46.48 13.04 -39.60
C ALA A 135 45.18 13.81 -39.28
N LEU A 136 45.05 14.39 -38.09
CA LEU A 136 43.91 15.22 -37.69
C LEU A 136 43.87 16.51 -38.53
N ALA A 137 45.02 17.15 -38.81
CA ALA A 137 45.11 18.35 -39.63
C ALA A 137 44.69 18.07 -41.11
N LYS A 138 45.05 16.90 -41.65
CA LYS A 138 44.59 16.41 -42.96
C LYS A 138 43.08 16.12 -42.95
N LEU A 139 42.56 15.53 -41.89
CA LEU A 139 41.12 15.23 -41.73
C LEU A 139 40.26 16.50 -41.62
N ARG A 140 40.76 17.54 -40.95
CA ARG A 140 40.07 18.84 -40.84
C ARG A 140 39.88 19.50 -42.23
N LYS A 141 40.80 19.29 -43.16
CA LYS A 141 40.69 19.80 -44.55
C LYS A 141 39.77 18.96 -45.42
N LYS A 142 39.83 17.60 -45.29
CA LYS A 142 39.16 16.67 -46.16
C LYS A 142 37.74 16.31 -45.69
N ALA A 143 37.54 16.22 -44.36
CA ALA A 143 36.27 15.83 -43.72
C ALA A 143 36.07 16.58 -42.41
N PRO A 144 35.77 17.90 -42.43
CA PRO A 144 35.71 18.78 -41.26
C PRO A 144 34.70 18.30 -40.21
N ARG A 145 33.61 17.68 -40.62
CA ARG A 145 32.59 17.13 -39.66
C ARG A 145 33.11 15.94 -38.89
N GLN A 146 33.93 15.07 -39.46
CA GLN A 146 34.56 13.96 -38.77
C GLN A 146 35.62 14.46 -37.77
N ALA A 147 36.40 15.47 -38.16
CA ALA A 147 37.35 16.09 -37.22
C ALA A 147 36.64 16.75 -36.02
N GLN A 148 35.52 17.39 -36.25
CA GLN A 148 34.69 17.97 -35.19
C GLN A 148 34.20 16.92 -34.16
N VAL A 149 33.82 15.71 -34.63
CA VAL A 149 33.45 14.59 -33.74
C VAL A 149 34.64 14.12 -32.93
N ILE A 150 35.83 13.99 -33.55
CA ILE A 150 37.05 13.59 -32.83
C ILE A 150 37.44 14.63 -31.79
N ASP A 151 37.44 15.92 -32.13
CA ASP A 151 37.75 17.02 -31.21
C ASP A 151 36.82 17.00 -30.00
N TYR A 152 35.51 16.80 -30.22
CA TYR A 152 34.51 16.69 -29.18
C TYR A 152 34.79 15.49 -28.26
N LEU A 153 34.98 14.29 -28.82
CA LEU A 153 35.23 13.08 -28.05
C LEU A 153 36.57 13.12 -27.28
N SER A 154 37.58 13.78 -27.86
CA SER A 154 38.88 13.95 -27.19
C SER A 154 38.81 14.82 -25.93
N GLY A 155 37.83 15.71 -25.85
CA GLY A 155 37.61 16.58 -24.68
C GLY A 155 36.81 15.91 -23.55
N LEU A 156 36.30 14.70 -23.77
CA LEU A 156 35.46 14.01 -22.79
C LEU A 156 36.24 12.93 -22.03
N LYS A 157 35.95 12.81 -20.74
CA LYS A 157 36.44 11.71 -19.90
C LYS A 157 35.53 10.47 -19.92
N GLU A 158 34.28 10.64 -20.37
CA GLU A 158 33.26 9.59 -20.40
C GLU A 158 32.72 9.40 -21.82
N PRO A 159 32.19 8.21 -22.16
CA PRO A 159 31.59 7.95 -23.46
C PRO A 159 30.43 8.92 -23.78
N ALA A 160 30.37 9.44 -24.98
CA ALA A 160 29.34 10.38 -25.43
C ALA A 160 28.10 9.66 -25.95
N ASP A 161 26.90 10.14 -25.61
CA ASP A 161 25.66 9.68 -26.24
C ASP A 161 25.61 10.14 -27.72
N ARG A 162 25.49 9.16 -28.63
CA ARG A 162 25.52 9.40 -30.06
C ARG A 162 24.46 10.41 -30.53
N SER A 163 23.21 10.25 -30.08
CA SER A 163 22.12 11.14 -30.51
C SER A 163 22.33 12.56 -30.03
N LYS A 164 22.64 12.73 -28.74
CA LYS A 164 22.89 14.05 -28.14
C LYS A 164 24.09 14.74 -28.81
N MET A 165 25.15 13.99 -29.11
CA MET A 165 26.33 14.52 -29.77
C MET A 165 26.03 14.95 -31.19
N VAL A 166 25.33 14.12 -31.96
CA VAL A 166 24.95 14.41 -33.37
C VAL A 166 24.09 15.67 -33.42
N ASP A 167 23.07 15.76 -32.57
CA ASP A 167 22.17 16.92 -32.49
C ASP A 167 22.91 18.17 -31.99
N GLY A 168 23.73 18.05 -30.95
CA GLY A 168 24.48 19.17 -30.38
C GLY A 168 25.57 19.77 -31.29
N LEU A 169 26.23 18.91 -32.09
CA LEU A 169 27.25 19.33 -33.04
C LEU A 169 26.69 19.68 -34.43
N GLY A 170 25.43 19.33 -34.68
CA GLY A 170 24.82 19.50 -36.00
C GLY A 170 25.55 18.70 -37.12
N VAL A 171 26.10 17.52 -36.79
CA VAL A 171 26.80 16.64 -37.70
C VAL A 171 25.88 15.57 -38.26
N ALA A 172 26.07 15.13 -39.48
CA ALA A 172 25.33 14.02 -40.07
C ALA A 172 25.76 12.69 -39.45
N GLN A 173 24.82 11.76 -39.23
CA GLN A 173 25.11 10.42 -38.70
C GLN A 173 26.17 9.67 -39.51
N GLN A 174 26.20 9.87 -40.83
CA GLN A 174 27.18 9.29 -41.74
C GLN A 174 28.64 9.63 -41.38
N ALA A 175 28.89 10.83 -40.80
CA ALA A 175 30.23 11.21 -40.38
C ALA A 175 30.70 10.35 -39.19
N VAL A 176 29.79 10.02 -38.27
CA VAL A 176 30.06 9.14 -37.13
C VAL A 176 30.25 7.68 -37.63
N ASP A 177 29.39 7.20 -38.53
CA ASP A 177 29.49 5.84 -39.09
C ASP A 177 30.81 5.61 -39.81
N ALA A 178 31.32 6.63 -40.50
CA ALA A 178 32.61 6.57 -41.16
C ALA A 178 33.78 6.41 -40.18
N LEU A 179 33.72 7.09 -39.03
CA LEU A 179 34.72 6.98 -37.96
C LEU A 179 34.67 5.62 -37.24
N ILE A 180 33.47 5.07 -37.11
CA ILE A 180 33.27 3.72 -36.54
C ILE A 180 33.87 2.68 -37.49
N LYS A 181 33.56 2.78 -38.81
CA LYS A 181 34.12 1.89 -39.82
C LYS A 181 35.64 2.00 -39.96
N ALA A 182 36.20 3.19 -39.71
CA ALA A 182 37.64 3.41 -39.72
C ALA A 182 38.34 2.89 -38.45
N GLY A 183 37.58 2.42 -37.45
CA GLY A 183 38.13 1.94 -36.17
C GLY A 183 38.66 3.07 -35.28
N THR A 184 38.36 4.32 -35.57
CA THR A 184 38.77 5.49 -34.74
C THR A 184 37.87 5.69 -33.55
N VAL A 185 36.57 5.39 -33.72
CA VAL A 185 35.54 5.51 -32.68
C VAL A 185 34.91 4.13 -32.47
N LYS A 186 34.77 3.72 -31.21
CA LYS A 186 34.03 2.53 -30.82
C LYS A 186 32.60 2.94 -30.43
N GLU A 187 31.63 2.20 -30.97
CA GLU A 187 30.23 2.31 -30.54
C GLU A 187 29.87 1.15 -29.61
N ASP A 188 29.51 1.47 -28.37
CA ASP A 188 28.97 0.53 -27.40
C ASP A 188 27.48 0.84 -27.17
N THR A 189 26.69 -0.19 -26.94
CA THR A 189 25.28 -0.03 -26.60
C THR A 189 25.11 -0.10 -25.09
N SER A 190 24.46 0.87 -24.50
CA SER A 190 24.08 0.83 -23.10
C SER A 190 22.59 1.08 -22.91
N VAL A 191 22.04 0.59 -21.80
CA VAL A 191 20.65 0.84 -21.45
C VAL A 191 20.49 2.26 -20.92
N LEU A 192 19.57 3.01 -21.53
CA LEU A 192 19.16 4.32 -21.01
C LEU A 192 18.06 4.11 -19.97
N TRP A 193 18.41 4.23 -18.72
CA TRP A 193 17.45 4.18 -17.62
C TRP A 193 16.67 5.48 -17.52
N ARG A 194 15.32 5.39 -17.61
CA ARG A 194 14.43 6.54 -17.37
C ARG A 194 14.42 6.82 -15.89
N VAL A 195 14.62 8.06 -15.50
CA VAL A 195 14.56 8.44 -14.09
C VAL A 195 13.09 8.52 -13.71
N ALA A 196 12.63 7.58 -12.88
CA ALA A 196 11.24 7.45 -12.45
C ALA A 196 10.72 8.65 -11.63
N TYR A 197 11.61 9.48 -11.16
CA TYR A 197 11.27 10.57 -10.25
C TYR A 197 12.15 11.78 -10.54
N ASN A 198 11.73 12.58 -11.51
CA ASN A 198 12.21 13.95 -11.68
C ASN A 198 11.49 14.79 -10.64
N ASP A 199 12.01 14.79 -9.40
CA ASP A 199 11.47 15.61 -8.33
C ASP A 199 12.10 17.01 -8.42
N PRO A 200 11.32 18.05 -8.78
CA PRO A 200 11.83 19.41 -8.76
C PRO A 200 12.25 19.87 -7.35
N TYR A 201 11.88 19.13 -6.30
CA TYR A 201 12.35 19.38 -4.92
C TYR A 201 13.65 18.65 -4.57
N ALA A 202 14.12 17.68 -5.40
CA ALA A 202 15.41 17.02 -5.19
C ALA A 202 16.59 17.89 -5.59
N GLU A 203 16.39 18.88 -6.45
CA GLU A 203 17.43 19.80 -6.90
C GLU A 203 17.62 21.03 -5.99
N GLY A 204 16.68 21.30 -5.08
CA GLY A 204 16.68 22.54 -4.25
C GLY A 204 17.09 22.37 -2.79
N GLU A 205 17.02 21.20 -2.22
CA GLU A 205 17.39 20.94 -0.82
C GLU A 205 18.27 19.70 -0.70
N THR A 206 19.54 19.83 -1.01
CA THR A 206 20.58 19.06 -0.33
C THR A 206 20.56 19.53 1.13
N ILE A 207 19.57 19.09 1.89
CA ILE A 207 19.67 19.12 3.33
C ILE A 207 20.78 18.13 3.64
N ALA A 208 21.99 18.66 3.80
CA ALA A 208 23.05 17.96 4.50
C ALA A 208 22.51 17.74 5.92
N SER A 209 21.75 16.67 6.09
CA SER A 209 21.26 16.30 7.41
C SER A 209 22.47 15.76 8.15
N ALA A 210 23.01 16.60 9.04
CA ALA A 210 23.91 16.15 10.08
C ALA A 210 23.33 14.87 10.68
N GLY A 211 24.15 13.82 10.81
CA GLY A 211 23.69 12.55 11.33
C GLY A 211 22.99 12.78 12.67
N HIS A 212 21.70 12.45 12.77
CA HIS A 212 21.00 12.49 14.05
C HIS A 212 21.58 11.38 14.92
N THR A 213 22.03 11.72 16.09
CA THR A 213 22.40 10.76 17.13
C THR A 213 21.11 10.07 17.59
N LEU A 214 21.09 8.73 17.48
CA LEU A 214 19.96 7.94 17.94
C LEU A 214 19.83 8.06 19.47
N ASN A 215 18.62 8.20 19.97
CA ASN A 215 18.36 8.14 21.39
C ASN A 215 18.41 6.67 21.91
N PRO A 216 18.45 6.44 23.24
CA PRO A 216 18.59 5.09 23.79
C PRO A 216 17.50 4.09 23.35
N GLU A 217 16.23 4.53 23.21
CA GLU A 217 15.13 3.68 22.75
C GLU A 217 15.30 3.29 21.27
N GLN A 218 15.76 4.22 20.44
CA GLN A 218 16.06 3.98 19.03
C GLN A 218 17.25 3.02 18.87
N VAL A 219 18.31 3.19 19.67
CA VAL A 219 19.47 2.27 19.71
C VAL A 219 19.00 0.87 20.08
N ALA A 220 18.24 0.72 21.16
CA ALA A 220 17.72 -0.58 21.60
C ALA A 220 16.89 -1.27 20.50
N ALA A 221 16.04 -0.52 19.78
CA ALA A 221 15.26 -1.06 18.66
C ALA A 221 16.15 -1.50 17.49
N VAL A 222 17.16 -0.68 17.12
CA VAL A 222 18.16 -1.04 16.09
C VAL A 222 18.92 -2.29 16.48
N ASP A 223 19.37 -2.40 17.72
CA ASP A 223 20.12 -3.57 18.22
C ASP A 223 19.26 -4.84 18.22
N SER A 224 17.99 -4.73 18.60
CA SER A 224 17.03 -5.84 18.56
C SER A 224 16.87 -6.42 17.15
N VAL A 225 16.63 -5.57 16.15
CA VAL A 225 16.50 -6.00 14.76
C VAL A 225 17.84 -6.45 14.17
N THR A 226 18.94 -5.82 14.56
CA THR A 226 20.31 -6.20 14.13
C THR A 226 20.63 -7.63 14.52
N LYS A 227 20.29 -8.08 15.73
CA LYS A 227 20.45 -9.49 16.15
C LYS A 227 19.74 -10.45 15.21
N THR A 228 18.55 -10.09 14.72
CA THR A 228 17.83 -10.88 13.71
C THR A 228 18.55 -10.89 12.36
N LEU A 229 19.02 -9.73 11.90
CA LEU A 229 19.77 -9.62 10.64
C LEU A 229 21.06 -10.45 10.67
N ASP A 230 21.77 -10.43 11.79
CA ASP A 230 23.04 -11.15 11.97
C ASP A 230 22.83 -12.67 12.10
N SER A 231 21.73 -13.10 12.71
CA SER A 231 21.40 -14.54 12.82
C SER A 231 20.94 -15.17 11.51
N LYS A 232 20.59 -14.35 10.49
CA LYS A 232 20.01 -14.79 9.21
C LYS A 232 18.77 -15.69 9.38
N ALA A 233 18.05 -15.53 10.50
CA ALA A 233 16.82 -16.24 10.80
C ALA A 233 15.65 -15.28 10.71
N PHE A 234 14.52 -15.77 10.24
CA PHE A 234 13.30 -14.95 10.16
C PHE A 234 12.83 -14.53 11.55
N ARG A 235 12.56 -13.24 11.70
CA ARG A 235 11.74 -12.70 12.79
C ARG A 235 11.00 -11.44 12.32
N ALA A 236 9.73 -11.37 12.68
CA ALA A 236 8.97 -10.13 12.57
C ALA A 236 9.12 -9.31 13.86
N HIS A 237 9.26 -8.00 13.72
CA HIS A 237 9.38 -7.03 14.79
C HIS A 237 8.22 -6.05 14.70
N LEU A 238 7.51 -5.81 15.79
CA LEU A 238 6.62 -4.67 15.92
C LEU A 238 7.39 -3.52 16.58
N LEU A 239 7.69 -2.49 15.80
CA LEU A 239 8.22 -1.23 16.32
C LEU A 239 7.05 -0.31 16.71
N HIS A 240 6.62 -0.42 17.98
CA HIS A 240 5.57 0.41 18.55
C HIS A 240 6.17 1.69 19.10
N GLY A 241 5.99 2.80 18.41
CA GLY A 241 6.54 4.08 18.84
C GLY A 241 5.51 5.21 18.71
N VAL A 242 5.39 6.04 19.73
CA VAL A 242 4.49 7.21 19.72
C VAL A 242 4.73 8.09 18.47
N THR A 243 3.73 8.86 18.08
CA THR A 243 3.88 9.80 16.97
C THR A 243 5.00 10.80 17.24
N GLY A 244 5.99 10.88 16.35
CA GLY A 244 7.17 11.74 16.56
C GLY A 244 8.29 11.10 17.38
N SER A 245 8.26 9.80 17.67
CA SER A 245 9.36 9.08 18.33
C SER A 245 10.59 8.85 17.45
N GLY A 246 10.51 9.19 16.16
CA GLY A 246 11.63 9.01 15.23
C GLY A 246 11.80 7.59 14.68
N LYS A 247 10.71 6.81 14.55
CA LYS A 247 10.73 5.48 13.91
C LYS A 247 11.50 5.47 12.58
N THR A 248 11.35 6.52 11.78
CA THR A 248 12.04 6.64 10.48
C THR A 248 13.57 6.59 10.62
N GLU A 249 14.15 7.14 11.69
CA GLU A 249 15.60 7.08 11.91
C GLU A 249 16.06 5.64 12.21
N VAL A 250 15.25 4.86 12.91
CA VAL A 250 15.48 3.41 13.11
C VAL A 250 15.48 2.69 11.77
N TYR A 251 14.49 2.96 10.91
CA TYR A 251 14.43 2.35 9.57
C TYR A 251 15.66 2.69 8.73
N VAL A 252 16.05 3.97 8.72
CA VAL A 252 17.24 4.44 7.98
C VAL A 252 18.50 3.75 8.50
N ALA A 253 18.69 3.65 9.81
CA ALA A 253 19.84 2.98 10.41
C ALA A 253 19.92 1.50 9.99
N LEU A 254 18.79 0.78 10.02
CA LEU A 254 18.71 -0.62 9.62
C LEU A 254 18.98 -0.81 8.12
N ILE A 255 18.39 0.04 7.27
CA ILE A 255 18.61 0.02 5.82
C ILE A 255 20.09 0.27 5.51
N ARG A 256 20.72 1.26 6.17
CA ARG A 256 22.15 1.55 6.01
C ARG A 256 23.02 0.34 6.35
N LYS A 257 22.77 -0.32 7.49
CA LYS A 257 23.48 -1.55 7.88
C LYS A 257 23.37 -2.62 6.80
N VAL A 258 22.16 -2.92 6.37
CA VAL A 258 21.93 -3.96 5.36
C VAL A 258 22.63 -3.65 4.04
N VAL A 259 22.56 -2.40 3.56
CA VAL A 259 23.20 -1.96 2.31
C VAL A 259 24.71 -1.98 2.43
N ALA A 260 25.28 -1.54 3.55
CA ALA A 260 26.72 -1.58 3.80
C ALA A 260 27.28 -3.02 3.79
N GLU A 261 26.47 -4.00 4.21
CA GLU A 261 26.81 -5.44 4.18
C GLU A 261 26.49 -6.11 2.82
N GLY A 262 26.16 -5.32 1.78
CA GLY A 262 25.89 -5.85 0.44
C GLY A 262 24.49 -6.47 0.28
N GLY A 263 23.60 -6.29 1.25
CA GLY A 263 22.19 -6.70 1.19
C GLY A 263 21.28 -5.68 0.51
N SER A 264 20.01 -6.06 0.41
CA SER A 264 18.95 -5.19 -0.15
C SER A 264 17.81 -5.03 0.85
N ALA A 265 17.06 -3.94 0.71
CA ALA A 265 15.95 -3.61 1.59
C ALA A 265 14.72 -3.10 0.81
N ILE A 266 13.52 -3.46 1.31
CA ILE A 266 12.24 -2.89 0.87
C ILE A 266 11.70 -2.02 2.00
N PHE A 267 11.26 -0.81 1.65
CA PHE A 267 10.58 0.11 2.55
C PHE A 267 9.17 0.40 2.03
N LEU A 268 8.18 -0.23 2.62
CA LEU A 268 6.77 -0.02 2.30
C LEU A 268 6.23 1.15 3.10
N VAL A 269 5.58 2.08 2.41
CA VAL A 269 4.90 3.22 3.01
C VAL A 269 3.49 3.34 2.43
N PRO A 270 2.52 3.88 3.16
CA PRO A 270 1.21 4.22 2.58
C PRO A 270 1.38 5.14 1.36
N GLU A 271 0.56 4.95 0.30
CA GLU A 271 0.73 5.70 -0.95
C GLU A 271 0.73 7.23 -0.75
N VAL A 272 -0.10 7.72 0.18
CA VAL A 272 -0.15 9.15 0.56
C VAL A 272 1.09 9.63 1.33
N ALA A 273 1.84 8.74 1.97
CA ALA A 273 3.08 9.05 2.67
C ALA A 273 4.32 8.98 1.76
N LEU A 274 4.15 8.50 0.51
CA LEU A 274 5.20 8.48 -0.50
C LEU A 274 5.41 9.90 -1.05
N THR A 275 6.01 10.75 -0.23
CA THR A 275 6.28 12.15 -0.57
C THR A 275 7.71 12.33 -1.05
N PRO A 276 7.99 13.39 -1.85
CA PRO A 276 9.35 13.77 -2.20
C PRO A 276 10.29 13.88 -1.01
N GLN A 277 9.77 14.38 0.13
CA GLN A 277 10.53 14.53 1.37
C GLN A 277 10.99 13.20 1.94
N THR A 278 10.09 12.19 2.00
CA THR A 278 10.41 10.85 2.49
C THR A 278 11.50 10.21 1.63
N VAL A 279 11.35 10.29 0.30
CA VAL A 279 12.33 9.77 -0.67
C VAL A 279 13.64 10.52 -0.60
N GLY A 280 13.58 11.87 -0.57
CA GLY A 280 14.77 12.73 -0.51
C GLY A 280 15.59 12.49 0.76
N ARG A 281 14.96 12.37 1.91
CA ARG A 281 15.63 12.01 3.18
C ARG A 281 16.35 10.67 3.07
N LEU A 282 15.70 9.65 2.52
CA LEU A 282 16.32 8.33 2.38
C LEU A 282 17.50 8.37 1.40
N ARG A 283 17.34 9.05 0.24
CA ARG A 283 18.43 9.21 -0.74
C ARG A 283 19.62 9.94 -0.15
N SER A 284 19.42 11.07 0.55
CA SER A 284 20.50 11.84 1.16
C SER A 284 21.25 11.02 2.22
N ARG A 285 20.54 10.21 2.98
CA ARG A 285 21.12 9.35 4.03
C ARG A 285 21.85 8.11 3.51
N LEU A 286 21.63 7.71 2.26
CA LEU A 286 22.27 6.56 1.62
C LEU A 286 23.27 6.98 0.53
N ALA A 287 23.43 8.28 0.29
CA ALA A 287 24.29 8.80 -0.79
C ALA A 287 25.76 8.39 -0.65
N ASP A 288 26.28 8.39 0.57
CA ASP A 288 27.65 7.99 0.91
C ASP A 288 27.93 6.50 0.64
N LEU A 289 26.90 5.67 0.63
CA LEU A 289 27.03 4.23 0.31
C LEU A 289 26.91 3.94 -1.20
N GLY A 290 26.72 4.96 -2.05
CA GLY A 290 26.52 4.79 -3.49
C GLY A 290 25.28 3.96 -3.85
N ALA A 291 24.35 3.78 -2.90
CA ALA A 291 23.19 2.94 -3.09
C ALA A 291 22.09 3.65 -3.89
N LYS A 292 21.72 3.08 -5.04
CA LYS A 292 20.59 3.56 -5.82
C LYS A 292 19.27 3.20 -5.12
N VAL A 293 18.45 4.20 -4.83
CA VAL A 293 17.11 4.08 -4.27
C VAL A 293 16.06 4.20 -5.40
N VAL A 294 15.26 3.17 -5.57
CA VAL A 294 14.15 3.14 -6.52
C VAL A 294 12.85 3.50 -5.79
N VAL A 295 12.04 4.36 -6.42
CA VAL A 295 10.69 4.69 -5.94
C VAL A 295 9.68 3.92 -6.77
N TRP A 296 8.79 3.15 -6.09
CA TRP A 296 7.83 2.28 -6.74
C TRP A 296 6.39 2.63 -6.35
N HIS A 297 5.58 3.06 -7.34
CA HIS A 297 4.17 3.42 -7.13
C HIS A 297 3.31 3.27 -8.40
N SER A 298 1.99 3.38 -8.22
CA SER A 298 0.99 3.17 -9.27
C SER A 298 1.07 4.16 -10.45
N HIS A 299 1.72 5.30 -10.29
CA HIS A 299 1.76 6.40 -11.28
C HIS A 299 3.02 6.43 -12.15
N LEU A 300 3.92 5.45 -12.00
CA LEU A 300 5.03 5.29 -12.93
C LEU A 300 4.48 4.92 -14.31
N SER A 301 5.03 5.52 -15.36
CA SER A 301 4.76 5.12 -16.75
C SER A 301 5.22 3.68 -16.99
N ALA A 302 4.75 3.05 -18.06
CA ALA A 302 5.14 1.68 -18.41
C ALA A 302 6.66 1.55 -18.57
N GLY A 303 7.31 2.54 -19.19
CA GLY A 303 8.76 2.55 -19.37
C GLY A 303 9.53 2.70 -18.06
N GLU A 304 9.11 3.61 -17.19
CA GLU A 304 9.73 3.80 -15.87
C GLU A 304 9.57 2.56 -15.00
N ARG A 305 8.40 1.90 -15.03
CA ARG A 305 8.18 0.63 -14.33
C ARG A 305 9.10 -0.47 -14.83
N PHE A 306 9.27 -0.57 -16.16
CA PHE A 306 10.19 -1.53 -16.76
C PHE A 306 11.63 -1.28 -16.30
N ASP A 307 12.12 -0.04 -16.45
CA ASP A 307 13.48 0.31 -16.09
C ASP A 307 13.76 0.13 -14.59
N ALA A 308 12.83 0.54 -13.74
CA ALA A 308 12.93 0.35 -12.30
C ALA A 308 12.97 -1.14 -11.92
N TRP A 309 12.10 -1.97 -12.54
CA TRP A 309 12.06 -3.41 -12.30
C TRP A 309 13.37 -4.09 -12.68
N MET A 310 13.89 -3.77 -13.86
CA MET A 310 15.17 -4.34 -14.35
C MET A 310 16.35 -3.87 -13.49
N ALA A 311 16.38 -2.60 -13.08
CA ALA A 311 17.44 -2.10 -12.19
C ALA A 311 17.46 -2.85 -10.84
N MET A 312 16.28 -3.22 -10.32
CA MET A 312 16.15 -4.04 -9.11
C MET A 312 16.61 -5.48 -9.35
N SER A 313 16.09 -6.12 -10.40
CA SER A 313 16.44 -7.51 -10.74
C SER A 313 17.93 -7.70 -11.01
N LEU A 314 18.58 -6.73 -11.63
CA LEU A 314 20.02 -6.73 -11.90
C LEU A 314 20.89 -6.32 -10.69
N GLY A 315 20.29 -6.04 -9.55
CA GLY A 315 21.01 -5.61 -8.33
C GLY A 315 21.66 -4.23 -8.43
N GLN A 316 21.33 -3.43 -9.47
CA GLN A 316 21.79 -2.05 -9.62
C GLN A 316 21.10 -1.09 -8.63
N ALA A 317 19.92 -1.47 -8.15
CA ALA A 317 19.25 -0.82 -7.05
C ALA A 317 19.11 -1.81 -5.89
N ARG A 318 19.51 -1.38 -4.68
CA ARG A 318 19.46 -2.20 -3.48
C ARG A 318 18.38 -1.79 -2.50
N VAL A 319 17.78 -0.63 -2.70
CA VAL A 319 16.71 -0.11 -1.84
C VAL A 319 15.52 0.29 -2.69
N VAL A 320 14.36 -0.20 -2.30
CA VAL A 320 13.08 0.19 -2.89
C VAL A 320 12.21 0.85 -1.84
N VAL A 321 11.70 2.03 -2.16
CA VAL A 321 10.65 2.71 -1.39
C VAL A 321 9.38 2.70 -2.21
N GLY A 322 8.28 2.24 -1.65
CA GLY A 322 7.06 2.21 -2.43
C GLY A 322 5.81 1.89 -1.65
N ALA A 323 4.68 1.98 -2.36
CA ALA A 323 3.40 1.55 -1.87
C ALA A 323 3.30 0.01 -1.81
N ARG A 324 2.14 -0.50 -1.45
CA ARG A 324 1.83 -1.93 -1.28
C ARG A 324 2.52 -2.86 -2.30
N SER A 325 2.46 -2.55 -3.59
CA SER A 325 3.02 -3.41 -4.65
C SER A 325 4.56 -3.49 -4.68
N ALA A 326 5.25 -2.60 -3.96
CA ALA A 326 6.71 -2.69 -3.83
C ALA A 326 7.17 -3.93 -3.06
N VAL A 327 6.27 -4.60 -2.34
CA VAL A 327 6.54 -5.87 -1.67
C VAL A 327 7.02 -6.97 -2.62
N PHE A 328 6.75 -6.86 -3.92
CA PHE A 328 7.14 -7.82 -4.96
C PHE A 328 8.44 -7.45 -5.68
N ALA A 329 9.11 -6.38 -5.29
CA ALA A 329 10.34 -5.93 -5.95
C ALA A 329 11.39 -7.07 -6.04
N PRO A 330 11.95 -7.36 -7.23
CA PRO A 330 12.86 -8.50 -7.44
C PRO A 330 14.28 -8.16 -7.02
N LEU A 331 14.47 -7.83 -5.74
CA LEU A 331 15.76 -7.47 -5.17
C LEU A 331 16.58 -8.72 -4.84
N PRO A 332 17.80 -8.87 -5.36
CA PRO A 332 18.71 -9.91 -4.91
C PRO A 332 19.17 -9.63 -3.47
N ASN A 333 19.49 -10.70 -2.71
CA ASN A 333 19.95 -10.63 -1.34
C ASN A 333 19.10 -9.73 -0.43
N LEU A 334 17.76 -9.87 -0.52
CA LEU A 334 16.81 -9.12 0.30
C LEU A 334 16.87 -9.62 1.75
N ARG A 335 17.29 -8.74 2.68
CA ARG A 335 17.49 -9.07 4.10
C ARG A 335 16.57 -8.31 5.04
N LEU A 336 15.95 -7.23 4.58
CA LEU A 336 15.10 -6.37 5.41
C LEU A 336 13.87 -5.92 4.64
N ILE A 337 12.71 -6.10 5.25
CA ILE A 337 11.46 -5.48 4.78
C ILE A 337 10.91 -4.61 5.92
N VAL A 338 10.73 -3.33 5.66
CA VAL A 338 10.11 -2.38 6.58
C VAL A 338 8.72 -2.03 6.07
N VAL A 339 7.73 -2.03 6.95
CA VAL A 339 6.36 -1.59 6.67
C VAL A 339 6.03 -0.48 7.65
N ASP A 340 6.02 0.77 7.18
CA ASP A 340 5.64 1.91 8.02
C ASP A 340 4.12 2.08 8.02
N GLU A 341 3.58 2.53 9.17
CA GLU A 341 2.14 2.64 9.42
C GLU A 341 1.39 1.34 9.03
N GLU A 342 1.85 0.19 9.56
CA GLU A 342 1.41 -1.16 9.17
C GLU A 342 -0.10 -1.40 9.28
N HIS A 343 -0.78 -0.61 10.13
CA HIS A 343 -2.22 -0.65 10.36
C HIS A 343 -3.05 -0.02 9.23
N GLU A 344 -2.39 0.60 8.24
CA GLU A 344 -3.08 1.33 7.19
C GLU A 344 -3.93 0.44 6.27
N PRO A 345 -5.24 0.74 6.10
CA PRO A 345 -6.10 -0.07 5.23
C PRO A 345 -5.68 -0.10 3.76
N SER A 346 -4.87 0.88 3.31
CA SER A 346 -4.38 0.95 1.93
C SER A 346 -3.42 -0.20 1.57
N PHE A 347 -2.89 -0.91 2.56
CA PHE A 347 -2.14 -2.14 2.33
C PHE A 347 -3.00 -3.34 1.91
N LYS A 348 -4.32 -3.28 2.05
CA LYS A 348 -5.25 -4.29 1.52
C LYS A 348 -5.59 -3.98 0.06
N GLN A 349 -5.52 -5.00 -0.82
CA GLN A 349 -5.93 -4.89 -2.21
C GLN A 349 -7.44 -5.09 -2.35
N GLY A 350 -8.09 -4.25 -3.17
CA GLY A 350 -9.54 -4.34 -3.43
C GLY A 350 -9.92 -5.29 -4.55
N GLU A 351 -8.96 -5.83 -5.29
CA GLU A 351 -9.16 -6.75 -6.42
C GLU A 351 -8.41 -8.05 -6.18
N THR A 352 -8.84 -9.12 -6.86
CA THR A 352 -8.23 -10.46 -6.74
C THR A 352 -6.81 -10.47 -7.33
N PRO A 353 -5.82 -11.03 -6.59
CA PRO A 353 -5.90 -11.52 -5.21
C PRO A 353 -6.05 -10.36 -4.20
N MET A 354 -7.00 -10.47 -3.30
CA MET A 354 -7.25 -9.45 -2.27
C MET A 354 -6.22 -9.56 -1.12
N TYR A 355 -4.94 -9.43 -1.45
CA TYR A 355 -3.85 -9.59 -0.48
C TYR A 355 -3.67 -8.37 0.42
N HIS A 356 -3.09 -8.60 1.59
CA HIS A 356 -2.65 -7.54 2.49
C HIS A 356 -1.12 -7.40 2.42
N GLY A 357 -0.63 -6.22 2.05
CA GLY A 357 0.80 -5.99 1.81
C GLY A 357 1.68 -6.23 3.04
N ARG A 358 1.18 -5.94 4.26
CA ARG A 358 1.84 -6.27 5.53
C ARG A 358 2.05 -7.79 5.67
N ASP A 359 1.00 -8.57 5.48
CA ASP A 359 1.04 -10.02 5.69
C ASP A 359 1.90 -10.71 4.63
N VAL A 360 1.85 -10.20 3.39
CA VAL A 360 2.74 -10.63 2.30
C VAL A 360 4.20 -10.27 2.62
N ALA A 361 4.48 -9.10 3.23
CA ALA A 361 5.82 -8.70 3.65
C ALA A 361 6.39 -9.64 4.73
N VAL A 362 5.58 -9.98 5.73
CA VAL A 362 5.93 -10.95 6.79
C VAL A 362 6.22 -12.32 6.18
N MET A 363 5.34 -12.80 5.30
CA MET A 363 5.53 -14.10 4.64
C MET A 363 6.76 -14.11 3.75
N ARG A 364 6.99 -13.04 2.96
CA ARG A 364 8.19 -12.93 2.11
C ARG A 364 9.47 -12.97 2.94
N ALA A 365 9.50 -12.21 4.04
CA ALA A 365 10.63 -12.25 4.97
C ALA A 365 10.84 -13.64 5.57
N SER A 366 9.74 -14.36 5.90
CA SER A 366 9.80 -15.74 6.38
C SER A 366 10.41 -16.70 5.36
N VAL A 367 10.03 -16.59 4.09
CA VAL A 367 10.59 -17.41 3.00
C VAL A 367 12.09 -17.19 2.82
N LEU A 368 12.55 -15.96 3.07
CA LEU A 368 13.94 -15.55 2.89
C LEU A 368 14.82 -15.74 4.14
N GLY A 369 14.26 -16.00 5.31
CA GLY A 369 14.99 -15.90 6.58
C GLY A 369 15.45 -14.47 6.89
N ALA A 370 14.66 -13.47 6.47
CA ALA A 370 14.97 -12.04 6.60
C ALA A 370 14.23 -11.40 7.80
N ALA A 371 14.64 -10.19 8.18
CA ALA A 371 13.94 -9.40 9.17
C ALA A 371 12.74 -8.64 8.52
N CYS A 372 11.60 -8.61 9.23
CA CYS A 372 10.45 -7.78 8.87
C CYS A 372 10.13 -6.83 10.00
N VAL A 373 10.18 -5.51 9.76
CA VAL A 373 9.87 -4.48 10.76
C VAL A 373 8.54 -3.83 10.43
N LEU A 374 7.57 -4.00 11.31
CA LEU A 374 6.23 -3.42 11.22
C LEU A 374 6.17 -2.21 12.16
N GLY A 375 6.14 -1.01 11.63
CA GLY A 375 6.15 0.22 12.41
C GLY A 375 4.79 0.86 12.52
N SER A 376 4.40 1.24 13.75
CA SER A 376 3.16 1.99 13.99
C SER A 376 3.18 2.70 15.34
N ALA A 377 2.42 3.81 15.43
CA ALA A 377 2.06 4.42 16.69
C ALA A 377 0.78 3.80 17.30
N THR A 378 -0.04 3.23 16.43
CA THR A 378 -1.32 2.61 16.74
C THR A 378 -1.43 1.30 15.98
N PRO A 379 -0.70 0.26 16.39
CA PRO A 379 -0.66 -1.02 15.71
C PRO A 379 -2.06 -1.60 15.44
N SER A 380 -2.19 -2.39 14.39
CA SER A 380 -3.38 -3.22 14.22
C SER A 380 -3.47 -4.24 15.34
N LEU A 381 -4.68 -4.58 15.78
CA LEU A 381 -4.86 -5.52 16.88
C LEU A 381 -4.37 -6.93 16.53
N GLU A 382 -4.35 -7.29 15.26
CA GLU A 382 -3.74 -8.52 14.75
C GLU A 382 -2.22 -8.53 14.99
N THR A 383 -1.52 -7.46 14.61
CA THR A 383 -0.09 -7.31 14.84
C THR A 383 0.24 -7.22 16.34
N TRP A 384 -0.56 -6.47 17.09
CA TRP A 384 -0.42 -6.33 18.53
C TRP A 384 -0.54 -7.68 19.24
N LYS A 385 -1.57 -8.47 18.93
CA LYS A 385 -1.75 -9.81 19.51
C LYS A 385 -0.58 -10.75 19.18
N ASN A 386 -0.04 -10.69 17.97
CA ASN A 386 1.14 -11.48 17.59
C ASN A 386 2.37 -11.06 18.39
N ALA A 387 2.57 -9.77 18.64
CA ALA A 387 3.68 -9.26 19.41
C ALA A 387 3.56 -9.63 20.91
N THR A 388 2.38 -9.44 21.51
CA THR A 388 2.14 -9.78 22.91
C THR A 388 2.15 -11.27 23.19
N ALA A 389 1.79 -12.10 22.20
CA ALA A 389 1.93 -13.55 22.25
C ALA A 389 3.36 -14.07 21.98
N GLY A 390 4.34 -13.18 21.77
CA GLY A 390 5.74 -13.53 21.53
C GLY A 390 6.04 -14.07 20.11
N ARG A 391 5.06 -14.11 19.21
CA ARG A 391 5.26 -14.50 17.80
C ARG A 391 6.11 -13.46 17.05
N TYR A 392 5.91 -12.18 17.36
CA TYR A 392 6.74 -11.08 16.89
C TYR A 392 7.55 -10.51 18.04
N ALA A 393 8.72 -9.96 17.77
CA ALA A 393 9.43 -9.17 18.77
C ALA A 393 8.72 -7.83 18.95
N LEU A 394 8.66 -7.33 20.18
CA LEU A 394 8.07 -6.04 20.51
C LEU A 394 9.18 -5.05 20.88
N ASP A 395 9.38 -4.05 20.05
CA ASP A 395 10.32 -2.95 20.27
C ASP A 395 9.51 -1.67 20.52
N VAL A 396 9.70 -1.05 21.69
CA VAL A 396 8.85 0.07 22.17
C VAL A 396 9.65 1.36 22.23
N MET A 397 9.05 2.44 21.74
CA MET A 397 9.56 3.81 21.80
C MET A 397 8.50 4.73 22.39
N THR A 398 8.66 5.09 23.64
CA THR A 398 7.65 5.81 24.43
C THR A 398 7.79 7.33 24.36
N LYS A 399 8.96 7.83 24.00
CA LYS A 399 9.30 9.26 24.01
C LYS A 399 9.28 9.87 22.61
N ARG A 400 8.85 11.12 22.50
CA ARG A 400 9.04 11.93 21.29
C ARG A 400 10.50 12.38 21.20
N VAL A 401 10.95 12.60 19.97
CA VAL A 401 12.24 13.27 19.74
C VAL A 401 12.18 14.67 20.39
N ASP A 402 13.26 15.08 21.03
CA ASP A 402 13.40 16.35 21.76
C ASP A 402 12.48 16.50 22.99
N ASP A 403 11.98 15.40 23.57
CA ASP A 403 11.07 15.38 24.76
C ASP A 403 9.88 16.35 24.66
N ARG A 404 9.43 16.69 23.46
CA ARG A 404 8.31 17.62 23.23
C ARG A 404 7.00 17.09 23.83
N PRO A 405 6.22 17.94 24.51
CA PRO A 405 4.95 17.52 25.08
C PRO A 405 3.96 17.11 24.00
N MET A 406 3.05 16.22 24.37
CA MET A 406 1.92 15.87 23.53
C MET A 406 0.92 17.04 23.49
N PRO A 407 0.18 17.26 22.39
CA PRO A 407 -0.81 18.32 22.31
C PRO A 407 -1.92 18.13 23.34
N ALA A 408 -2.46 19.23 23.85
CA ALA A 408 -3.62 19.22 24.73
C ALA A 408 -4.85 18.69 23.99
N PHE A 409 -5.46 17.63 24.51
CA PHE A 409 -6.61 16.96 23.89
C PHE A 409 -7.90 17.37 24.60
N ARG A 410 -8.80 18.06 23.91
CA ARG A 410 -10.08 18.57 24.45
C ARG A 410 -11.25 17.90 23.73
N ILE A 411 -12.17 17.36 24.50
CA ILE A 411 -13.39 16.72 23.97
C ILE A 411 -14.57 17.66 24.25
N VAL A 412 -15.31 18.00 23.18
CA VAL A 412 -16.52 18.82 23.26
C VAL A 412 -17.73 17.91 23.11
N ASP A 413 -18.62 17.94 24.11
CA ASP A 413 -19.91 17.25 24.06
C ASP A 413 -20.91 18.05 23.20
N MET A 414 -21.09 17.62 21.97
CA MET A 414 -21.97 18.30 21.03
C MET A 414 -23.44 18.27 21.43
N ARG A 415 -23.88 17.36 22.30
CA ARG A 415 -25.24 17.34 22.85
C ARG A 415 -25.47 18.60 23.68
N ARG A 416 -24.49 19.00 24.49
CA ARG A 416 -24.56 20.25 25.30
C ARG A 416 -24.52 21.49 24.40
N GLU A 417 -23.72 21.48 23.34
CA GLU A 417 -23.65 22.59 22.39
C GLU A 417 -25.02 22.81 21.70
N VAL A 418 -25.70 21.74 21.28
CA VAL A 418 -27.04 21.82 20.65
C VAL A 418 -28.09 22.34 21.62
N LEU A 419 -28.02 22.01 22.92
CA LEU A 419 -28.95 22.50 23.93
C LEU A 419 -28.79 24.00 24.23
N HIS A 420 -27.56 24.51 24.19
CA HIS A 420 -27.27 25.92 24.48
C HIS A 420 -27.53 26.86 23.30
N SER A 421 -27.51 26.35 22.09
CA SER A 421 -27.73 27.11 20.88
C SER A 421 -29.04 26.65 20.21
N LYS A 422 -29.99 27.53 19.96
CA LYS A 422 -31.27 27.22 19.32
C LYS A 422 -31.15 26.69 17.85
N GLY A 423 -30.14 25.83 17.59
CA GLY A 423 -29.89 25.27 16.26
C GLY A 423 -28.76 24.23 16.24
N GLN A 424 -28.67 23.48 15.13
CA GLN A 424 -27.56 22.55 14.92
C GLN A 424 -26.33 23.33 14.44
N HIS A 425 -25.30 23.43 15.25
CA HIS A 425 -24.01 23.99 14.87
C HIS A 425 -23.08 22.87 14.42
N ILE A 426 -22.41 23.07 13.29
CA ILE A 426 -21.36 22.16 12.77
C ILE A 426 -20.09 22.33 13.60
N LEU A 427 -19.77 23.57 14.01
CA LEU A 427 -18.62 23.89 14.83
C LEU A 427 -19.08 24.29 16.23
N SER A 428 -18.45 23.72 17.24
CA SER A 428 -18.64 24.11 18.65
C SER A 428 -18.07 25.51 18.91
N ARG A 429 -18.53 26.13 19.99
CA ARG A 429 -17.99 27.41 20.43
C ARG A 429 -16.48 27.32 20.71
N GLU A 430 -16.05 26.28 21.42
CA GLU A 430 -14.63 26.06 21.74
C GLU A 430 -13.77 25.95 20.47
N LEU A 431 -14.22 25.22 19.44
CA LEU A 431 -13.50 25.13 18.17
C LEU A 431 -13.50 26.47 17.42
N THR A 432 -14.65 27.16 17.41
CA THR A 432 -14.78 28.48 16.75
C THR A 432 -13.87 29.52 17.39
N ASP A 433 -13.81 29.59 18.71
CA ASP A 433 -12.96 30.52 19.46
C ASP A 433 -11.48 30.14 19.29
N GLY A 434 -11.20 28.83 19.27
CA GLY A 434 -9.87 28.31 18.97
C GLY A 434 -9.36 28.73 17.58
N ILE A 435 -10.21 28.65 16.55
CA ILE A 435 -9.88 29.10 15.19
C ILE A 435 -9.64 30.62 15.18
N ARG A 436 -10.52 31.41 15.80
CA ARG A 436 -10.37 32.87 15.87
C ARG A 436 -9.02 33.29 16.47
N ALA A 437 -8.66 32.68 17.60
CA ALA A 437 -7.39 32.96 18.27
C ALA A 437 -6.16 32.62 17.38
N ARG A 438 -6.24 31.55 16.56
CA ARG A 438 -5.13 31.19 15.64
C ARG A 438 -5.03 32.14 14.46
N LEU A 439 -6.14 32.59 13.92
CA LEU A 439 -6.16 33.60 12.86
C LEU A 439 -5.54 34.91 13.34
N GLU A 440 -5.87 35.35 14.56
CA GLU A 440 -5.28 36.55 15.18
C GLU A 440 -3.75 36.44 15.37
N ARG A 441 -3.26 35.24 15.74
CA ARG A 441 -1.84 34.94 15.93
C ARG A 441 -1.09 34.58 14.65
N ARG A 442 -1.77 34.50 13.51
CA ARG A 442 -1.23 34.03 12.22
C ARG A 442 -0.71 32.61 12.30
N GLU A 443 -1.30 31.78 13.15
CA GLU A 443 -1.08 30.35 13.26
C GLU A 443 -2.03 29.62 12.33
N GLN A 444 -1.73 28.34 12.04
CA GLN A 444 -2.53 27.54 11.10
C GLN A 444 -3.42 26.53 11.82
N THR A 445 -4.55 26.23 11.21
CA THR A 445 -5.52 25.25 11.71
C THR A 445 -5.75 24.13 10.70
N ILE A 446 -5.81 22.89 11.15
CA ILE A 446 -6.29 21.77 10.38
C ILE A 446 -7.68 21.37 10.88
N LEU A 447 -8.65 21.28 9.98
CA LEU A 447 -10.00 20.80 10.26
C LEU A 447 -10.20 19.46 9.57
N PHE A 448 -10.49 18.46 10.37
CA PHE A 448 -10.63 17.08 9.93
C PHE A 448 -12.10 16.65 9.97
N LEU A 449 -12.59 16.12 8.82
CA LEU A 449 -13.88 15.48 8.72
C LEU A 449 -13.73 14.06 8.14
N ASN A 450 -14.13 13.04 8.87
CA ASN A 450 -14.11 11.69 8.34
C ASN A 450 -15.32 11.46 7.40
N ARG A 451 -15.05 11.45 6.07
CA ARG A 451 -16.11 11.32 5.03
C ARG A 451 -16.26 9.89 4.51
N ARG A 452 -15.50 8.90 4.97
CA ARG A 452 -15.62 7.55 4.41
C ARG A 452 -16.95 6.91 4.80
N GLY A 453 -17.78 6.73 3.77
CA GLY A 453 -19.05 6.00 3.76
C GLY A 453 -20.25 6.91 3.93
N HIS A 454 -21.19 6.81 2.99
CA HIS A 454 -22.59 7.18 3.22
C HIS A 454 -23.19 6.14 4.16
N SER A 455 -22.77 6.14 5.43
CA SER A 455 -23.36 5.26 6.43
C SER A 455 -24.84 5.64 6.56
N ARG A 456 -25.72 4.74 6.16
CA ARG A 456 -27.16 4.83 6.40
C ARG A 456 -27.51 4.32 7.81
N SER A 457 -26.56 4.38 8.74
CA SER A 457 -26.79 3.95 10.11
C SER A 457 -27.84 4.80 10.79
N LEU A 458 -28.71 4.15 11.54
CA LEU A 458 -29.72 4.80 12.38
C LEU A 458 -29.03 5.34 13.64
N VAL A 459 -29.02 6.64 13.80
CA VAL A 459 -28.36 7.33 14.93
C VAL A 459 -29.33 8.23 15.64
N CYS A 460 -29.31 8.20 16.97
CA CYS A 460 -30.06 9.13 17.79
C CYS A 460 -29.27 10.44 17.96
N PRO A 461 -29.81 11.61 17.54
CA PRO A 461 -29.10 12.88 17.70
C PRO A 461 -29.03 13.36 19.14
N ASP A 462 -29.90 12.86 20.03
CA ASP A 462 -29.95 13.32 21.42
C ASP A 462 -28.91 12.61 22.29
N CYS A 463 -28.66 11.31 22.09
CA CYS A 463 -27.64 10.57 22.82
C CYS A 463 -26.41 10.17 21.98
N GLY A 464 -26.47 10.30 20.65
CA GLY A 464 -25.39 9.93 19.75
C GLY A 464 -25.32 8.44 19.42
N GLU A 465 -26.10 7.58 20.12
CA GLU A 465 -26.05 6.12 19.94
C GLU A 465 -26.56 5.69 18.57
N ALA A 466 -25.81 4.77 17.94
CA ALA A 466 -26.29 4.05 16.77
C ALA A 466 -27.09 2.81 17.19
N VAL A 467 -28.17 2.51 16.45
CA VAL A 467 -28.91 1.27 16.64
C VAL A 467 -28.06 0.09 16.24
N GLN A 468 -27.78 -0.84 17.15
CA GLN A 468 -26.86 -1.96 16.96
C GLN A 468 -27.58 -3.28 16.78
N CYS A 469 -26.99 -4.18 15.98
CA CYS A 469 -27.42 -5.57 15.86
C CYS A 469 -27.08 -6.33 17.15
N LYS A 470 -28.10 -6.95 17.77
CA LYS A 470 -27.95 -7.72 19.00
C LYS A 470 -27.07 -8.98 18.85
N ARG A 471 -26.90 -9.49 17.61
CA ARG A 471 -26.11 -10.69 17.32
C ARG A 471 -24.65 -10.39 16.99
N CYS A 472 -24.39 -9.20 16.45
CA CYS A 472 -23.07 -8.86 15.85
C CYS A 472 -22.42 -7.62 16.46
N SER A 473 -23.11 -6.89 17.32
CA SER A 473 -22.64 -5.63 17.92
C SER A 473 -22.11 -4.60 16.90
N VAL A 474 -22.66 -4.61 15.67
CA VAL A 474 -22.39 -3.61 14.62
C VAL A 474 -23.64 -2.78 14.36
N SER A 475 -23.47 -1.56 13.88
CA SER A 475 -24.59 -0.66 13.56
C SER A 475 -25.52 -1.24 12.50
N LEU A 476 -26.84 -1.08 12.68
CA LEU A 476 -27.83 -1.45 11.69
C LEU A 476 -27.96 -0.37 10.62
N THR A 477 -28.18 -0.79 9.38
CA THR A 477 -28.40 0.09 8.23
C THR A 477 -29.89 0.25 7.95
N LEU A 478 -30.35 1.49 7.76
CA LEU A 478 -31.75 1.78 7.40
C LEU A 478 -32.00 1.54 5.92
N HIS A 479 -32.95 0.68 5.59
CA HIS A 479 -33.51 0.48 4.26
C HIS A 479 -34.85 1.26 4.17
N ARG A 480 -34.83 2.38 3.42
CA ARG A 480 -35.97 3.28 3.33
C ARG A 480 -37.14 2.73 2.51
N THR A 481 -36.90 1.74 1.68
CA THR A 481 -37.90 1.12 0.81
C THR A 481 -38.95 0.33 1.58
N ASP A 482 -38.53 -0.27 2.69
CA ASP A 482 -39.33 -1.17 3.53
C ASP A 482 -39.34 -0.77 5.01
N ASP A 483 -38.74 0.38 5.35
CA ASP A 483 -38.58 0.91 6.71
C ASP A 483 -37.97 -0.11 7.70
N THR A 484 -37.02 -0.91 7.22
CA THR A 484 -36.33 -1.91 8.03
C THR A 484 -34.91 -1.48 8.41
N ALA A 485 -34.49 -1.86 9.61
CA ALA A 485 -33.12 -1.80 10.07
C ALA A 485 -32.46 -3.16 9.88
N ARG A 486 -31.40 -3.23 9.06
CA ARG A 486 -30.79 -4.49 8.63
C ARG A 486 -29.31 -4.58 9.02
N CYS A 487 -28.90 -5.74 9.49
CA CYS A 487 -27.51 -6.08 9.68
C CYS A 487 -26.92 -6.74 8.43
N HIS A 488 -25.98 -6.09 7.76
CA HIS A 488 -25.32 -6.66 6.58
C HIS A 488 -24.31 -7.77 6.90
N LEU A 489 -24.04 -8.03 8.17
CA LEU A 489 -23.15 -9.12 8.57
C LEU A 489 -23.89 -10.46 8.73
N CYS A 490 -25.05 -10.46 9.41
CA CYS A 490 -25.81 -11.70 9.70
C CYS A 490 -27.23 -11.72 9.11
N ASN A 491 -27.60 -10.72 8.32
CA ASN A 491 -28.94 -10.54 7.72
C ASN A 491 -30.09 -10.42 8.76
N HIS A 492 -29.79 -10.12 10.02
CA HIS A 492 -30.83 -9.81 10.99
C HIS A 492 -31.58 -8.57 10.55
N GLN A 493 -32.92 -8.64 10.54
CA GLN A 493 -33.82 -7.55 10.15
C GLN A 493 -34.81 -7.29 11.27
N GLU A 494 -35.05 -6.01 11.53
CA GLU A 494 -36.10 -5.56 12.43
C GLU A 494 -36.73 -4.28 11.88
N ARG A 495 -37.93 -3.95 12.32
CA ARG A 495 -38.54 -2.68 11.95
C ARG A 495 -37.69 -1.53 12.52
N ALA A 496 -37.49 -0.47 11.73
CA ALA A 496 -36.75 0.69 12.21
C ALA A 496 -37.40 1.23 13.50
N PRO A 497 -36.62 1.39 14.60
CA PRO A 497 -37.18 1.81 15.87
C PRO A 497 -37.68 3.24 15.80
N VAL A 498 -38.91 3.48 16.26
CA VAL A 498 -39.53 4.81 16.36
C VAL A 498 -38.94 5.61 17.52
N LEU A 499 -38.51 4.92 18.59
CA LEU A 499 -37.88 5.50 19.75
C LEU A 499 -36.44 4.97 19.88
N CYS A 500 -35.52 5.83 20.31
CA CYS A 500 -34.15 5.40 20.57
C CYS A 500 -34.12 4.27 21.64
N PRO A 501 -33.50 3.12 21.37
CA PRO A 501 -33.40 2.05 22.34
C PRO A 501 -32.71 2.46 23.64
N SER A 502 -31.73 3.39 23.55
CA SER A 502 -30.91 3.83 24.70
C SER A 502 -31.56 4.94 25.52
N CYS A 503 -32.00 6.04 24.87
CA CYS A 503 -32.51 7.23 25.60
C CYS A 503 -34.00 7.50 25.41
N ARG A 504 -34.72 6.65 24.67
CA ARG A 504 -36.17 6.78 24.37
C ARG A 504 -36.57 8.02 23.58
N SER A 505 -35.62 8.75 23.03
CA SER A 505 -35.92 9.90 22.15
C SER A 505 -36.65 9.46 20.87
N PRO A 506 -37.67 10.22 20.40
CA PRO A 506 -38.33 9.95 19.14
C PRO A 506 -37.56 10.49 17.91
N LYS A 507 -36.33 10.99 18.09
CA LYS A 507 -35.55 11.66 17.06
C LYS A 507 -34.54 10.74 16.37
N VAL A 508 -34.74 9.43 16.37
CA VAL A 508 -33.83 8.51 15.65
C VAL A 508 -33.84 8.87 14.15
N ARG A 509 -32.68 9.24 13.63
CA ARG A 509 -32.52 9.74 12.26
C ARG A 509 -31.23 9.23 11.63
N TRP A 510 -31.23 9.29 10.31
CA TRP A 510 -29.99 9.22 9.53
C TRP A 510 -29.24 10.57 9.62
N LYS A 511 -27.92 10.54 9.88
CA LYS A 511 -27.09 11.74 10.06
C LYS A 511 -25.81 11.65 9.21
N GLY A 512 -25.42 12.77 8.59
CA GLY A 512 -24.12 12.98 7.96
C GLY A 512 -24.00 14.39 7.39
N TYR A 513 -22.82 15.01 7.55
CA TYR A 513 -22.47 16.28 6.91
C TYR A 513 -21.43 16.05 5.82
N GLY A 514 -21.58 16.73 4.65
CA GLY A 514 -20.55 16.76 3.63
C GLY A 514 -19.47 17.83 3.92
N THR A 515 -18.26 17.63 3.42
CA THR A 515 -17.14 18.61 3.50
C THR A 515 -17.53 19.98 2.96
N GLN A 516 -18.40 20.00 1.94
CA GLN A 516 -18.90 21.25 1.34
C GLN A 516 -19.71 22.09 2.33
N LYS A 517 -20.58 21.46 3.12
CA LYS A 517 -21.39 22.18 4.12
C LYS A 517 -20.50 22.72 5.26
N VAL A 518 -19.44 22.04 5.61
CA VAL A 518 -18.45 22.51 6.57
C VAL A 518 -17.69 23.72 6.00
N GLU A 519 -17.29 23.67 4.75
CA GLU A 519 -16.61 24.78 4.05
C GLU A 519 -17.50 26.03 4.00
N GLU A 520 -18.77 25.88 3.64
CA GLU A 520 -19.77 26.97 3.65
C GLU A 520 -19.91 27.60 5.05
N THR A 521 -19.97 26.76 6.09
CA THR A 521 -20.05 27.23 7.48
C THR A 521 -18.79 28.02 7.88
N ILE A 522 -17.61 27.55 7.49
CA ILE A 522 -16.32 28.23 7.76
C ILE A 522 -16.29 29.58 7.02
N ALA A 523 -16.72 29.62 5.76
CA ALA A 523 -16.75 30.87 4.97
C ALA A 523 -17.69 31.92 5.58
N GLN A 524 -18.81 31.47 6.16
CA GLN A 524 -19.73 32.38 6.87
C GLN A 524 -19.16 32.91 8.19
N LEU A 525 -18.51 32.04 9.00
CA LEU A 525 -17.97 32.42 10.30
C LEU A 525 -16.65 33.20 10.20
N PHE A 526 -15.85 32.92 9.18
CA PHE A 526 -14.50 33.47 8.99
C PHE A 526 -14.29 33.96 7.54
N PRO A 527 -15.00 35.00 7.08
CA PRO A 527 -15.00 35.42 5.68
C PRO A 527 -13.65 35.96 5.18
N ARG A 528 -12.71 36.27 6.07
CA ARG A 528 -11.35 36.71 5.73
C ARG A 528 -10.31 35.60 5.75
N ALA A 529 -10.67 34.41 6.19
CA ALA A 529 -9.73 33.30 6.29
C ALA A 529 -9.50 32.64 4.94
N ARG A 530 -8.26 32.32 4.64
CA ARG A 530 -7.85 31.62 3.42
C ARG A 530 -7.91 30.12 3.69
N VAL A 531 -8.94 29.47 3.14
CA VAL A 531 -9.21 28.05 3.36
C VAL A 531 -8.82 27.24 2.14
N ALA A 532 -8.10 26.15 2.33
CA ALA A 532 -7.90 25.14 1.29
C ALA A 532 -8.65 23.86 1.66
N ARG A 533 -9.36 23.27 0.68
CA ARG A 533 -10.06 22.00 0.84
C ARG A 533 -9.34 20.86 0.11
N ILE A 534 -9.12 19.75 0.81
CA ILE A 534 -8.51 18.53 0.29
C ILE A 534 -9.47 17.35 0.51
N ASP A 535 -10.11 16.93 -0.57
CA ASP A 535 -10.90 15.71 -0.60
C ASP A 535 -10.71 14.97 -1.95
N ALA A 536 -11.22 13.74 -2.04
CA ALA A 536 -11.06 12.91 -3.24
C ALA A 536 -11.68 13.55 -4.50
N ASP A 537 -12.72 14.36 -4.32
CA ASP A 537 -13.44 14.99 -5.43
C ASP A 537 -12.68 16.21 -6.00
N THR A 538 -11.96 16.93 -5.13
CA THR A 538 -11.19 18.14 -5.50
C THR A 538 -9.78 17.81 -6.00
N MET A 539 -9.24 16.64 -5.69
CA MET A 539 -7.83 16.29 -5.90
C MET A 539 -7.60 15.27 -7.04
N GLY A 540 -8.47 15.25 -8.04
CA GLY A 540 -8.32 14.38 -9.22
C GLY A 540 -7.01 14.57 -10.02
N LYS A 541 -6.26 15.67 -9.77
CA LYS A 541 -4.93 15.93 -10.32
C LYS A 541 -3.89 16.01 -9.21
N LYS A 542 -2.90 15.13 -9.22
CA LYS A 542 -1.82 15.02 -8.21
C LYS A 542 -1.03 16.31 -7.99
N ASP A 543 -0.75 17.02 -9.06
CA ASP A 543 -0.01 18.28 -8.98
C ASP A 543 -0.74 19.34 -8.17
N LEU A 544 -2.10 19.32 -8.20
CA LEU A 544 -2.91 20.21 -7.39
C LEU A 544 -2.79 19.88 -5.90
N PHE A 545 -2.82 18.60 -5.53
CA PHE A 545 -2.63 18.17 -4.14
C PHE A 545 -1.27 18.61 -3.58
N ARG A 546 -0.20 18.37 -4.31
CA ARG A 546 1.16 18.80 -3.94
C ARG A 546 1.27 20.31 -3.81
N LYS A 547 0.71 21.04 -4.76
CA LYS A 547 0.69 22.51 -4.75
C LYS A 547 -0.04 23.06 -3.54
N VAL A 548 -1.22 22.55 -3.22
CA VAL A 548 -2.00 23.00 -2.05
C VAL A 548 -1.24 22.74 -0.76
N LEU A 549 -0.59 21.59 -0.58
CA LEU A 549 0.21 21.29 0.60
C LEU A 549 1.45 22.20 0.71
N SER A 550 2.14 22.45 -0.40
CA SER A 550 3.27 23.36 -0.45
C SER A 550 2.84 24.80 -0.11
N ASP A 551 1.72 25.26 -0.68
CA ASP A 551 1.18 26.60 -0.43
C ASP A 551 0.69 26.74 1.03
N PHE A 552 0.11 25.69 1.62
CA PHE A 552 -0.25 25.69 3.05
C PHE A 552 0.99 25.76 3.92
N ARG A 553 2.02 24.99 3.64
CA ARG A 553 3.30 25.03 4.37
C ARG A 553 3.96 26.42 4.29
N ALA A 554 3.88 27.06 3.12
CA ALA A 554 4.38 28.43 2.90
C ALA A 554 3.53 29.52 3.60
N GLY A 555 2.40 29.17 4.24
CA GLY A 555 1.52 30.12 4.93
C GLY A 555 0.58 30.90 4.01
N LYS A 556 0.36 30.44 2.76
CA LYS A 556 -0.61 31.04 1.85
C LYS A 556 -2.06 30.76 2.25
N TYR A 557 -2.28 29.71 3.03
CA TYR A 557 -3.57 29.34 3.61
C TYR A 557 -3.49 29.34 5.13
N ASP A 558 -4.57 29.77 5.77
CA ASP A 558 -4.73 29.82 7.23
C ASP A 558 -5.34 28.54 7.77
N MET A 559 -6.23 27.93 6.97
CA MET A 559 -6.92 26.70 7.34
C MET A 559 -6.83 25.67 6.23
N LEU A 560 -6.67 24.40 6.64
CA LEU A 560 -6.75 23.23 5.78
C LEU A 560 -7.92 22.36 6.22
N LEU A 561 -8.94 22.24 5.37
CA LEU A 561 -10.09 21.37 5.57
C LEU A 561 -9.91 20.10 4.74
N GLY A 562 -10.04 18.93 5.35
CA GLY A 562 -9.99 17.71 4.56
C GLY A 562 -10.32 16.44 5.33
N THR A 563 -10.14 15.33 4.62
CA THR A 563 -10.42 13.98 5.10
C THR A 563 -9.14 13.25 5.51
N GLN A 564 -9.14 11.93 5.59
CA GLN A 564 -7.99 11.11 6.00
C GLN A 564 -6.68 11.41 5.25
N MET A 565 -6.74 12.05 4.07
CA MET A 565 -5.53 12.39 3.32
C MET A 565 -4.63 13.40 4.04
N ILE A 566 -5.20 14.29 4.87
CA ILE A 566 -4.43 15.30 5.62
C ILE A 566 -3.94 14.78 6.99
N ALA A 567 -4.46 13.64 7.43
CA ALA A 567 -4.04 13.01 8.69
C ALA A 567 -2.65 12.34 8.59
N LYS A 568 -2.11 12.14 7.37
CA LYS A 568 -0.98 11.24 7.10
C LYS A 568 0.27 11.96 6.60
N GLY A 569 1.43 11.61 7.16
CA GLY A 569 2.77 11.88 6.60
C GLY A 569 3.21 13.34 6.46
N LEU A 570 2.38 14.31 6.83
CA LEU A 570 2.63 15.72 6.61
C LEU A 570 3.14 16.42 7.88
N ASP A 571 4.10 17.32 7.71
CA ASP A 571 4.67 18.11 8.78
C ASP A 571 4.46 19.62 8.50
N PHE A 572 3.70 20.26 9.40
CA PHE A 572 3.35 21.67 9.32
C PHE A 572 3.70 22.38 10.63
N PRO A 573 4.85 23.06 10.73
CA PRO A 573 5.33 23.64 11.99
C PRO A 573 4.42 24.71 12.59
N ARG A 574 3.59 25.39 11.77
CA ARG A 574 2.68 26.45 12.21
C ARG A 574 1.29 25.95 12.64
N VAL A 575 1.04 24.64 12.53
CA VAL A 575 -0.25 24.09 12.94
C VAL A 575 -0.29 23.89 14.45
N THR A 576 -1.05 24.74 15.12
CA THR A 576 -1.24 24.73 16.57
C THR A 576 -2.64 24.32 17.00
N LEU A 577 -3.61 24.27 16.06
CA LEU A 577 -4.97 23.76 16.30
C LEU A 577 -5.33 22.67 15.28
N VAL A 578 -5.82 21.58 15.80
CA VAL A 578 -6.45 20.53 15.01
C VAL A 578 -7.88 20.34 15.51
N GLY A 579 -8.87 20.54 14.64
CA GLY A 579 -10.29 20.34 14.92
C GLY A 579 -10.82 19.06 14.25
N ILE A 580 -11.35 18.13 15.03
CA ILE A 580 -12.07 16.95 14.52
C ILE A 580 -13.56 17.25 14.63
N ILE A 581 -14.23 17.43 13.47
CA ILE A 581 -15.58 17.99 13.40
C ILE A 581 -16.65 17.00 13.84
N ASP A 582 -16.48 15.72 13.53
CA ASP A 582 -17.37 14.65 13.97
C ASP A 582 -16.57 13.35 14.14
N ALA A 583 -16.23 13.04 15.39
CA ALA A 583 -15.48 11.85 15.73
C ALA A 583 -16.33 10.58 15.66
N ASP A 584 -17.66 10.72 15.75
CA ASP A 584 -18.59 9.60 15.84
C ASP A 584 -18.85 8.92 14.49
N LEU A 585 -18.59 9.62 13.37
CA LEU A 585 -18.83 9.07 12.03
C LEU A 585 -18.11 7.74 11.78
N SER A 586 -16.92 7.57 12.32
CA SER A 586 -16.19 6.30 12.23
C SER A 586 -16.80 5.23 13.14
N LEU A 587 -17.25 5.59 14.32
CA LEU A 587 -17.87 4.66 15.30
C LEU A 587 -19.21 4.11 14.79
N GLN A 588 -19.88 4.87 13.95
CA GLN A 588 -21.21 4.52 13.42
C GLN A 588 -21.13 3.61 12.18
N LEU A 589 -19.93 3.27 11.71
CA LEU A 589 -19.80 2.31 10.60
C LEU A 589 -20.27 0.92 11.01
N PRO A 590 -20.95 0.17 10.12
CA PRO A 590 -21.38 -1.19 10.39
C PRO A 590 -20.21 -2.19 10.25
N ASP A 591 -19.13 -1.93 10.99
CA ASP A 591 -17.88 -2.68 10.95
C ASP A 591 -17.35 -2.89 12.37
N PHE A 592 -16.98 -4.12 12.71
CA PHE A 592 -16.42 -4.43 14.02
C PHE A 592 -15.09 -3.71 14.32
N ARG A 593 -14.37 -3.24 13.28
CA ARG A 593 -13.17 -2.43 13.40
C ARG A 593 -13.45 -0.93 13.59
N ALA A 594 -14.71 -0.52 13.69
CA ALA A 594 -15.07 0.90 13.78
C ALA A 594 -14.39 1.61 14.96
N ALA A 595 -14.34 0.94 16.13
CA ALA A 595 -13.68 1.45 17.34
C ALA A 595 -12.17 1.60 17.14
N GLU A 596 -11.50 0.58 16.59
CA GLU A 596 -10.06 0.59 16.31
C GLU A 596 -9.69 1.71 15.31
N ARG A 597 -10.44 1.82 14.22
CA ARG A 597 -10.20 2.88 13.22
C ARG A 597 -10.42 4.28 13.78
N THR A 598 -11.39 4.43 14.68
CA THR A 598 -11.63 5.72 15.35
C THR A 598 -10.47 6.08 16.28
N PHE A 599 -10.03 5.16 17.10
CA PHE A 599 -8.87 5.36 17.98
C PHE A 599 -7.61 5.71 17.19
N GLN A 600 -7.30 4.95 16.13
CA GLN A 600 -6.15 5.17 15.25
C GLN A 600 -6.21 6.56 14.61
N LEU A 601 -7.36 6.93 14.06
CA LEU A 601 -7.57 8.22 13.43
C LEU A 601 -7.37 9.38 14.39
N LEU A 602 -8.01 9.33 15.57
CA LEU A 602 -7.92 10.39 16.59
C LEU A 602 -6.46 10.58 17.04
N THR A 603 -5.75 9.48 17.27
CA THR A 603 -4.34 9.51 17.70
C THR A 603 -3.42 10.04 16.58
N GLN A 604 -3.64 9.64 15.34
CA GLN A 604 -2.85 10.13 14.19
C GLN A 604 -3.04 11.63 13.97
N VAL A 605 -4.30 12.09 14.00
CA VAL A 605 -4.66 13.48 13.78
C VAL A 605 -4.15 14.36 14.95
N ALA A 606 -4.25 13.85 16.19
CA ALA A 606 -3.66 14.51 17.34
C ALA A 606 -2.15 14.74 17.19
N GLY A 607 -1.44 13.76 16.67
CA GLY A 607 0.00 13.87 16.40
C GLY A 607 0.40 14.93 15.36
N ARG A 608 -0.55 15.65 14.73
CA ARG A 608 -0.26 16.75 13.80
C ARG A 608 -0.14 18.11 14.47
N ALA A 609 -0.75 18.30 15.63
CA ALA A 609 -0.66 19.53 16.39
C ALA A 609 0.67 19.62 17.17
N GLY A 610 1.25 20.84 17.28
CA GLY A 610 2.41 21.08 18.13
C GLY A 610 3.70 20.37 17.69
N ARG A 611 3.99 20.34 16.40
CA ARG A 611 5.26 19.82 15.87
C ARG A 611 6.37 20.88 15.80
N GLY A 612 6.01 22.16 15.90
CA GLY A 612 6.94 23.28 16.06
C GLY A 612 7.23 23.56 17.56
N ASP A 613 7.72 24.75 17.83
CA ASP A 613 8.01 25.21 19.19
C ASP A 613 6.76 25.70 19.93
N LEU A 614 5.60 25.71 19.28
CA LEU A 614 4.32 26.15 19.82
C LEU A 614 3.50 24.96 20.34
N GLU A 615 2.83 25.16 21.47
CA GLU A 615 1.93 24.13 22.01
C GLU A 615 0.74 23.89 21.08
N GLY A 616 0.47 22.61 20.83
CA GLY A 616 -0.65 22.16 20.02
C GLY A 616 -1.90 21.87 20.84
N VAL A 617 -3.07 22.19 20.28
CA VAL A 617 -4.37 21.84 20.85
C VAL A 617 -5.15 21.00 19.83
N VAL A 618 -5.76 19.92 20.30
CA VAL A 618 -6.68 19.08 19.53
C VAL A 618 -8.07 19.23 20.14
N VAL A 619 -9.03 19.69 19.32
CA VAL A 619 -10.43 19.80 19.73
C VAL A 619 -11.23 18.73 19.00
N VAL A 620 -11.83 17.81 19.75
CA VAL A 620 -12.63 16.70 19.23
C VAL A 620 -14.09 16.94 19.55
N GLN A 621 -14.91 17.12 18.53
CA GLN A 621 -16.35 17.23 18.65
C GLN A 621 -16.99 15.84 18.55
N SER A 622 -17.80 15.47 19.55
CA SER A 622 -18.47 14.17 19.61
C SER A 622 -19.83 14.27 20.29
N PHE A 623 -20.78 13.47 19.80
CA PHE A 623 -22.06 13.19 20.48
C PHE A 623 -21.95 12.02 21.48
N GLN A 624 -20.86 11.23 21.38
CA GLN A 624 -20.53 10.12 22.29
C GLN A 624 -19.18 10.35 22.99
N PRO A 625 -19.01 11.47 23.71
CA PRO A 625 -17.71 11.83 24.29
C PRO A 625 -17.20 10.81 25.31
N ALA A 626 -18.07 9.99 25.88
CA ALA A 626 -17.74 8.95 26.86
C ALA A 626 -17.35 7.60 26.21
N SER A 627 -17.41 7.46 24.87
CA SER A 627 -17.05 6.19 24.23
C SER A 627 -15.58 5.83 24.44
N ASP A 628 -15.32 4.54 24.66
CA ASP A 628 -13.98 4.01 24.95
C ASP A 628 -12.90 4.49 23.98
N PRO A 629 -13.09 4.38 22.62
CA PRO A 629 -12.06 4.80 21.68
C PRO A 629 -11.67 6.28 21.80
N ILE A 630 -12.65 7.15 22.12
CA ILE A 630 -12.41 8.58 22.31
C ILE A 630 -11.70 8.84 23.63
N GLN A 631 -12.11 8.17 24.70
CA GLN A 631 -11.50 8.34 26.03
C GLN A 631 -10.07 7.79 26.08
N PHE A 632 -9.79 6.65 25.45
CA PHE A 632 -8.44 6.13 25.33
C PHE A 632 -7.57 7.00 24.43
N ALA A 633 -8.10 7.52 23.32
CA ALA A 633 -7.38 8.45 22.44
C ALA A 633 -7.02 9.76 23.14
N LYS A 634 -7.91 10.29 24.00
CA LYS A 634 -7.62 11.46 24.85
C LYS A 634 -6.40 11.26 25.74
N ARG A 635 -6.24 10.05 26.27
CA ARG A 635 -5.12 9.67 27.15
C ARG A 635 -3.90 9.16 26.36
N LEU A 636 -4.04 8.98 25.04
CA LEU A 636 -3.05 8.33 24.17
C LEU A 636 -2.69 6.92 24.64
N ASP A 637 -3.64 6.27 25.29
CA ASP A 637 -3.49 4.95 25.90
C ASP A 637 -3.89 3.84 24.90
N PHE A 638 -2.93 3.46 24.07
CA PHE A 638 -3.11 2.35 23.13
C PHE A 638 -3.25 1.00 23.88
N HIS A 639 -2.50 0.80 24.96
CA HIS A 639 -2.51 -0.47 25.69
C HIS A 639 -3.87 -0.74 26.32
N GLY A 640 -4.43 0.26 27.01
CA GLY A 640 -5.77 0.15 27.59
C GLY A 640 -6.85 -0.04 26.53
N PHE A 641 -6.75 0.69 25.41
CA PHE A 641 -7.66 0.51 24.27
C PHE A 641 -7.58 -0.90 23.70
N ALA A 642 -6.36 -1.39 23.40
CA ALA A 642 -6.15 -2.71 22.82
C ALA A 642 -6.68 -3.84 23.73
N ALA A 643 -6.47 -3.74 25.04
CA ALA A 643 -6.98 -4.72 26.00
C ALA A 643 -8.52 -4.78 25.98
N ALA A 644 -9.18 -3.63 26.10
CA ALA A 644 -10.63 -3.54 26.11
C ALA A 644 -11.27 -3.99 24.78
N GLU A 645 -10.68 -3.61 23.66
CA GLU A 645 -11.21 -3.96 22.34
C GLU A 645 -10.99 -5.43 21.99
N LEU A 646 -9.85 -6.03 22.37
CA LEU A 646 -9.59 -7.46 22.20
C LEU A 646 -10.56 -8.33 23.00
N GLU A 647 -10.90 -7.92 24.22
CA GLU A 647 -11.89 -8.61 25.04
C GLU A 647 -13.27 -8.61 24.35
N LYS A 648 -13.73 -7.45 23.88
CA LYS A 648 -14.99 -7.34 23.12
C LYS A 648 -14.99 -8.19 21.86
N ARG A 649 -13.88 -8.23 21.11
CA ARG A 649 -13.78 -9.04 19.88
C ARG A 649 -13.79 -10.52 20.16
N ALA A 650 -13.18 -10.96 21.25
CA ALA A 650 -13.18 -12.36 21.67
C ALA A 650 -14.59 -12.87 21.96
N GLU A 651 -15.44 -12.04 22.59
CA GLU A 651 -16.84 -12.38 22.87
C GLU A 651 -17.62 -12.75 21.61
N PHE A 652 -17.37 -12.07 20.49
CA PHE A 652 -18.03 -12.31 19.20
C PHE A 652 -17.22 -13.19 18.24
N GLY A 653 -16.05 -13.66 18.67
CA GLY A 653 -15.12 -14.42 17.84
C GLY A 653 -14.57 -13.69 16.65
N TYR A 654 -14.47 -12.35 16.71
CA TYR A 654 -13.89 -11.54 15.64
C TYR A 654 -12.36 -11.64 15.60
N PRO A 655 -11.72 -11.28 14.45
CA PRO A 655 -10.28 -11.13 14.40
C PRO A 655 -9.75 -10.21 15.53
N PRO A 656 -8.63 -10.57 16.14
CA PRO A 656 -7.65 -11.59 15.75
C PRO A 656 -7.84 -12.98 16.37
N ASP A 657 -8.96 -13.30 16.99
CA ASP A 657 -9.21 -14.63 17.59
C ASP A 657 -9.47 -15.67 16.52
N ARG A 658 -10.30 -15.34 15.55
CA ARG A 658 -10.56 -16.15 14.36
C ARG A 658 -10.31 -15.33 13.10
N HIS A 659 -10.08 -16.00 11.98
CA HIS A 659 -10.04 -15.36 10.68
C HIS A 659 -11.46 -15.05 10.20
N LEU A 660 -11.62 -13.94 9.48
CA LEU A 660 -12.87 -13.53 8.87
C LEU A 660 -12.69 -13.55 7.35
N VAL A 661 -13.40 -14.47 6.69
CA VAL A 661 -13.38 -14.62 5.23
C VAL A 661 -14.71 -14.16 4.67
N ARG A 662 -14.69 -13.19 3.77
CA ARG A 662 -15.87 -12.72 3.03
C ARG A 662 -15.94 -13.42 1.68
N HIS A 663 -17.10 -14.00 1.37
CA HIS A 663 -17.36 -14.62 0.10
C HIS A 663 -18.52 -13.89 -0.57
N VAL A 664 -18.29 -13.24 -1.70
CA VAL A 664 -19.27 -12.43 -2.42
C VAL A 664 -19.70 -13.16 -3.67
N PHE A 665 -21.01 -13.32 -3.84
CA PHE A 665 -21.64 -13.80 -5.06
C PHE A 665 -22.27 -12.61 -5.80
N ARG A 666 -22.05 -12.50 -7.10
CA ARG A 666 -22.55 -11.40 -7.90
C ARG A 666 -23.02 -11.87 -9.28
N GLY A 667 -24.10 -11.26 -9.78
CA GLY A 667 -24.67 -11.56 -11.08
C GLY A 667 -25.80 -10.60 -11.45
N ARG A 668 -26.24 -10.66 -12.70
CA ARG A 668 -27.32 -9.77 -13.19
C ARG A 668 -28.70 -10.17 -12.68
N ASN A 669 -28.94 -11.46 -12.42
CA ASN A 669 -30.21 -11.97 -11.91
C ASN A 669 -30.14 -12.11 -10.38
N ALA A 670 -30.94 -11.30 -9.65
CA ALA A 670 -30.97 -11.28 -8.20
C ALA A 670 -31.43 -12.63 -7.59
N GLU A 671 -32.45 -13.26 -8.19
CA GLU A 671 -33.00 -14.54 -7.69
C GLU A 671 -31.95 -15.66 -7.83
N LYS A 672 -31.23 -15.71 -8.98
CA LYS A 672 -30.17 -16.68 -9.21
C LYS A 672 -29.01 -16.49 -8.24
N VAL A 673 -28.59 -15.22 -7.96
CA VAL A 673 -27.53 -14.93 -7.01
C VAL A 673 -27.92 -15.40 -5.60
N ASN A 674 -29.15 -15.11 -5.14
CA ASN A 674 -29.63 -15.55 -3.85
C ASN A 674 -29.71 -17.09 -3.77
N PHE A 675 -30.28 -17.74 -4.79
CA PHE A 675 -30.40 -19.20 -4.87
C PHE A 675 -29.02 -19.87 -4.77
N VAL A 676 -28.04 -19.39 -5.53
CA VAL A 676 -26.65 -19.91 -5.50
C VAL A 676 -26.02 -19.73 -4.11
N ALA A 677 -26.19 -18.56 -3.47
CA ALA A 677 -25.64 -18.31 -2.14
C ALA A 677 -26.29 -19.22 -1.08
N ASP A 678 -27.61 -19.44 -1.13
CA ASP A 678 -28.33 -20.36 -0.24
C ASP A 678 -27.92 -21.83 -0.46
N ALA A 679 -27.83 -22.25 -1.72
CA ALA A 679 -27.38 -23.59 -2.08
C ALA A 679 -25.93 -23.85 -1.61
N TRP A 680 -25.08 -22.81 -1.70
CA TRP A 680 -23.70 -22.86 -1.24
C TRP A 680 -23.60 -23.13 0.26
N VAL A 681 -24.35 -22.40 1.09
CA VAL A 681 -24.35 -22.59 2.55
C VAL A 681 -24.83 -23.98 2.89
N LYS A 682 -25.97 -24.43 2.33
CA LYS A 682 -26.53 -25.76 2.59
C LYS A 682 -25.55 -26.87 2.24
N GLU A 683 -24.88 -26.76 1.11
CA GLU A 683 -23.95 -27.80 0.67
C GLU A 683 -22.66 -27.80 1.50
N LEU A 684 -22.15 -26.61 1.90
CA LEU A 684 -20.99 -26.52 2.78
C LEU A 684 -21.26 -27.11 4.16
N GLU A 685 -22.41 -26.78 4.77
CA GLU A 685 -22.82 -27.34 6.07
C GLU A 685 -23.04 -28.85 5.99
N ARG A 686 -23.61 -29.36 4.88
CA ARG A 686 -23.83 -30.81 4.66
C ARG A 686 -22.51 -31.57 4.54
N LEU A 687 -21.52 -31.05 3.82
CA LEU A 687 -20.25 -31.72 3.55
C LEU A 687 -19.22 -31.56 4.69
N HIS A 688 -19.24 -30.40 5.35
CA HIS A 688 -18.25 -30.02 6.35
C HIS A 688 -18.91 -29.44 7.61
N PRO A 689 -19.73 -30.21 8.33
CA PRO A 689 -20.43 -29.73 9.51
C PRO A 689 -19.44 -29.25 10.58
N GLY A 690 -19.67 -28.07 11.14
CA GLY A 690 -18.82 -27.48 12.20
C GLY A 690 -17.45 -26.97 11.79
N LEU A 691 -17.14 -26.88 10.49
CA LEU A 691 -15.87 -26.37 9.99
C LEU A 691 -15.66 -24.87 10.34
N CYS A 692 -16.72 -24.09 10.28
CA CYS A 692 -16.69 -22.64 10.55
C CYS A 692 -18.08 -22.17 11.01
N GLU A 693 -18.11 -20.99 11.64
CA GLU A 693 -19.36 -20.27 11.85
C GLU A 693 -19.70 -19.50 10.57
N ILE A 694 -20.91 -19.71 10.06
CA ILE A 694 -21.40 -19.07 8.84
C ILE A 694 -22.39 -17.95 9.22
N ARG A 695 -22.17 -16.76 8.71
CA ARG A 695 -23.08 -15.61 8.83
C ARG A 695 -23.57 -15.17 7.45
N GLY A 696 -24.84 -15.07 7.28
CA GLY A 696 -25.49 -14.82 5.98
C GLY A 696 -26.09 -16.12 5.41
N PRO A 697 -26.48 -16.14 4.12
CA PRO A 697 -26.31 -15.09 3.11
C PRO A 697 -26.99 -13.78 3.46
N ALA A 698 -26.35 -12.67 3.11
CA ALA A 698 -26.89 -11.33 3.30
C ALA A 698 -26.61 -10.46 2.09
N PRO A 699 -27.52 -9.52 1.73
CA PRO A 699 -27.21 -8.51 0.71
C PRO A 699 -25.98 -7.68 1.12
N CYS A 700 -25.10 -7.40 0.17
CA CYS A 700 -24.00 -6.47 0.43
C CYS A 700 -24.53 -5.06 0.74
N PRO A 701 -23.76 -4.20 1.47
CA PRO A 701 -24.17 -2.80 1.73
C PRO A 701 -24.51 -1.99 0.46
N PHE A 702 -23.79 -2.29 -0.64
CA PHE A 702 -24.20 -1.90 -1.99
C PHE A 702 -24.76 -3.14 -2.70
N GLU A 703 -26.09 -3.29 -2.62
CA GLU A 703 -26.78 -4.47 -3.15
C GLU A 703 -26.65 -4.63 -4.66
N LYS A 704 -26.49 -3.52 -5.39
CA LYS A 704 -26.33 -3.49 -6.84
C LYS A 704 -25.19 -2.54 -7.24
N VAL A 705 -24.22 -3.05 -8.01
CA VAL A 705 -23.09 -2.28 -8.55
C VAL A 705 -22.90 -2.69 -10.00
N GLN A 706 -22.86 -1.72 -10.94
CA GLN A 706 -22.69 -1.99 -12.38
C GLN A 706 -23.65 -3.07 -12.90
N ASP A 707 -24.93 -2.93 -12.55
CA ASP A 707 -26.02 -3.86 -12.88
C ASP A 707 -25.87 -5.30 -12.35
N GLN A 708 -24.92 -5.55 -11.46
CA GLN A 708 -24.77 -6.83 -10.77
C GLN A 708 -25.33 -6.74 -9.35
N HIS A 709 -26.26 -7.64 -9.02
CA HIS A 709 -26.74 -7.88 -7.66
C HIS A 709 -25.65 -8.61 -6.88
N ARG A 710 -25.52 -8.29 -5.58
CA ARG A 710 -24.43 -8.78 -4.74
C ARG A 710 -24.94 -9.30 -3.40
N VAL A 711 -24.59 -10.53 -3.10
CA VAL A 711 -24.88 -11.22 -1.83
C VAL A 711 -23.55 -11.72 -1.27
N HIS A 712 -23.39 -11.66 0.04
CA HIS A 712 -22.18 -12.18 0.68
C HIS A 712 -22.48 -13.17 1.81
N ILE A 713 -21.51 -14.02 2.06
CA ILE A 713 -21.43 -14.95 3.18
C ILE A 713 -20.14 -14.62 3.94
N TRP A 714 -20.20 -14.67 5.26
CA TRP A 714 -19.05 -14.50 6.12
C TRP A 714 -18.74 -15.82 6.84
N TYR A 715 -17.48 -16.21 6.82
CA TYR A 715 -16.97 -17.35 7.55
C TYR A 715 -16.03 -16.90 8.64
N LEU A 716 -16.32 -17.27 9.90
CA LEU A 716 -15.40 -17.11 11.01
C LEU A 716 -14.76 -18.48 11.27
N VAL A 717 -13.45 -18.56 11.07
CA VAL A 717 -12.71 -19.82 11.04
C VAL A 717 -11.36 -19.71 11.77
N THR A 718 -10.91 -20.80 12.38
CA THR A 718 -9.60 -20.87 13.03
C THR A 718 -8.45 -21.11 12.04
N GLY A 719 -8.76 -21.69 10.86
CA GLY A 719 -7.76 -21.98 9.82
C GLY A 719 -8.27 -21.72 8.41
N VAL A 720 -7.70 -20.72 7.73
CA VAL A 720 -8.06 -20.33 6.36
C VAL A 720 -7.84 -21.48 5.37
N LYS A 721 -6.75 -22.24 5.50
CA LYS A 721 -6.44 -23.36 4.60
C LYS A 721 -7.52 -24.43 4.60
N SER A 722 -8.04 -24.79 5.78
CA SER A 722 -9.11 -25.79 5.93
C SER A 722 -10.40 -25.32 5.27
N LEU A 723 -10.75 -24.05 5.44
CA LEU A 723 -11.91 -23.45 4.77
C LEU A 723 -11.75 -23.49 3.25
N LEU A 724 -10.61 -23.00 2.73
CA LEU A 724 -10.37 -22.97 1.27
C LEU A 724 -10.36 -24.38 0.66
N ALA A 725 -9.78 -25.36 1.35
CA ALA A 725 -9.84 -26.77 0.91
C ALA A 725 -11.26 -27.31 0.80
N ALA A 726 -12.18 -26.84 1.64
CA ALA A 726 -13.59 -27.21 1.61
C ALA A 726 -14.38 -26.46 0.52
N ILE A 727 -14.17 -25.14 0.37
CA ILE A 727 -15.00 -24.30 -0.50
C ILE A 727 -14.55 -24.28 -1.97
N LEU A 728 -13.24 -24.39 -2.26
CA LEU A 728 -12.77 -24.34 -3.66
C LEU A 728 -13.32 -25.47 -4.55
N PRO A 729 -13.47 -26.73 -4.07
CA PRO A 729 -14.11 -27.80 -4.87
C PRO A 729 -15.60 -27.54 -5.16
N LEU A 730 -16.30 -26.80 -4.28
CA LEU A 730 -17.71 -26.46 -4.47
C LEU A 730 -17.96 -25.56 -5.68
N ARG A 731 -16.97 -24.76 -6.09
CA ARG A 731 -17.07 -23.89 -7.27
C ARG A 731 -17.48 -24.66 -8.52
N ALA A 732 -16.80 -25.79 -8.79
CA ALA A 732 -17.09 -26.62 -9.96
C ALA A 732 -18.47 -27.25 -9.90
N LYS A 733 -19.01 -27.48 -8.68
CA LYS A 733 -20.29 -28.13 -8.46
C LYS A 733 -21.48 -27.16 -8.53
N ILE A 734 -21.32 -25.94 -7.99
CA ILE A 734 -22.44 -25.01 -7.77
C ILE A 734 -22.42 -23.86 -8.78
N LEU A 735 -21.22 -23.40 -9.19
CA LEU A 735 -21.04 -22.30 -10.14
C LEU A 735 -20.86 -22.83 -11.58
N GLY A 736 -21.75 -23.70 -12.03
CA GLY A 736 -21.64 -24.37 -13.34
C GLY A 736 -21.77 -23.47 -14.57
N ASP A 737 -22.23 -22.23 -14.41
CA ASP A 737 -22.38 -21.22 -15.47
C ASP A 737 -21.70 -19.90 -15.08
N ASP A 738 -21.34 -19.08 -16.11
CA ASP A 738 -20.71 -17.75 -15.94
C ASP A 738 -21.67 -16.64 -15.45
N ASP A 739 -22.94 -16.97 -15.17
CA ASP A 739 -23.96 -15.99 -14.78
C ASP A 739 -23.79 -15.47 -13.34
N VAL A 740 -23.21 -16.29 -12.46
CA VAL A 740 -22.90 -15.91 -11.08
C VAL A 740 -21.41 -16.10 -10.84
N ILE A 741 -20.75 -15.01 -10.52
CA ILE A 741 -19.31 -14.95 -10.23
C ILE A 741 -19.13 -14.85 -8.72
N ASP A 742 -18.18 -15.61 -8.17
CA ASP A 742 -17.79 -15.54 -6.77
C ASP A 742 -16.44 -14.86 -6.57
N VAL A 743 -16.30 -14.19 -5.43
CA VAL A 743 -15.05 -13.53 -5.01
C VAL A 743 -14.80 -13.83 -3.54
N ILE A 744 -13.64 -14.38 -3.21
CA ILE A 744 -13.22 -14.67 -1.84
C ILE A 744 -12.25 -13.60 -1.36
N ASP A 745 -12.53 -13.02 -0.21
CA ASP A 745 -11.69 -12.05 0.48
C ASP A 745 -11.28 -12.59 1.86
N VAL A 746 -10.06 -13.11 1.93
CA VAL A 746 -9.47 -13.64 3.16
C VAL A 746 -8.97 -12.48 4.02
N ASP A 747 -9.28 -12.51 5.31
CA ASP A 747 -8.97 -11.44 6.27
C ASP A 747 -9.48 -10.08 5.78
N ALA A 748 -10.76 -10.05 5.44
CA ALA A 748 -11.43 -8.87 4.92
C ALA A 748 -11.27 -7.68 5.87
N GLN A 749 -10.88 -6.54 5.33
CA GLN A 749 -10.65 -5.31 6.09
C GLN A 749 -11.89 -4.40 6.14
N ASP A 750 -12.87 -4.65 5.29
CA ASP A 750 -14.08 -3.85 5.17
C ASP A 750 -15.31 -4.74 5.18
N CYS A 751 -16.17 -4.52 6.17
CA CYS A 751 -17.45 -5.22 6.28
C CYS A 751 -18.60 -4.44 5.63
N ALA A 752 -18.37 -3.20 5.20
CA ALA A 752 -19.37 -2.32 4.61
C ALA A 752 -19.42 -2.38 3.07
#